data_e391b7bd8deadbc962f0d0028ff7593a
#
_entry.id   e391b7bd8deadbc962f0d0028ff7593a
#
_cell.length_a   1.000
_cell.length_b   1.000
_cell.length_c   1.000
_cell.angle_alpha   90.00
_cell.angle_beta   90.00
_cell.angle_gamma   90.00
#
_symmetry.space_group_name_H-M   'P 1'
#
loop_
_entity.id
_entity.type
_entity.pdbx_description
1 polymer ?
#
loop_
_entity_poly.entity_id
_entity_poly.type
_entity_poly.pdbx_seq_one_letter_code
_entity_poly.pdbx_strand_id
1 'polypeptide(L)'
;DAQESRGLGDVYKRQEVGGHGAPGRPATAWAPASRAGIVIGADVLVDSMLTVVSTFHGRVLEVRTDQLVDRCREARLDVVAGVIGEARDRWSEGFGLLRQVAVSTTGVVDGHGTVLRSDLVPQWEGLDLAAALVQRLGVSVSVENDINMAAWGEFCCRRGQSLSSDGDMLLVQMTKGLHTGLVLSGRIHRGRQWNAGEISDVLDLRLEDGQHPDDEWIDRAALTIGSVAGVVDPDLIVVAGPTSRSLDVIRQVIARLHQRQVPGSVPVPAEVAALGRAASVVGAVDVALGHASAAFLGVERPHPVALQGVERIHQEVEKGHHSVMATTRDKRTIEVLRVGVVGVGARSRLALNAELEGNGGAIVAVCEPHHLARRRVADRLGKDPDSIVITSDVAGLIRAGIDVAFVTSPDDTHVEVTCALLEAGVPVYLEKPLAITLESATKVLVTAHRTGTKLYVGHNMRHMNVVRSMRDLIRTGRIGEVKAIWCRHFVGAGGDFYFKDWHATREHGTGLLLQKAAHDIDVMHWFAGSHTTDVVGMGGLTLYDQITDRCDHSDELMGDWYSLDNWPPLSQKGLNPVIDVEDLSMVLMRMESGVYASYQQCHYTPDYWRNYTVIGTEGRIENFGDGEGGVIRLWNTRTHYNAEGDETFPIIGDANGHGDADVLTVTEFLNFVRNGTRTDTSPLGAWYAVAAGIEATESLRSESTPRMVPSLDAELVEYFNNNQVK
;
A
#
# COMPACT_ATOMS: atom_id res chain seq x y z
N ASP A 1 -37.36 18.95 -0.07
CA ASP A 1 -36.29 18.77 -1.09
C ASP A 1 -35.12 19.76 -1.01
N ALA A 2 -35.33 21.06 -0.82
CA ALA A 2 -34.25 22.04 -0.74
C ALA A 2 -33.72 22.26 0.69
N GLN A 3 -34.43 21.84 1.72
CA GLN A 3 -34.05 21.98 3.11
C GLN A 3 -33.28 20.75 3.64
N GLU A 4 -33.55 19.55 3.10
CA GLU A 4 -32.78 18.32 3.42
C GLU A 4 -31.37 18.34 2.81
N SER A 5 -31.16 19.04 1.67
CA SER A 5 -29.84 19.10 1.02
C SER A 5 -28.82 19.98 1.76
N ARG A 6 -29.22 20.82 2.73
CA ARG A 6 -28.28 21.68 3.49
C ARG A 6 -27.56 20.95 4.63
N GLY A 7 -28.07 19.84 5.11
CA GLY A 7 -27.44 19.03 6.15
C GLY A 7 -26.45 17.98 5.62
N LEU A 8 -26.48 17.69 4.31
CA LEU A 8 -25.65 16.67 3.67
C LEU A 8 -24.34 17.24 3.06
N GLY A 9 -24.23 18.56 2.96
CA GLY A 9 -23.14 19.24 2.27
C GLY A 9 -21.72 18.98 2.84
N ASP A 10 -21.62 18.67 4.15
CA ASP A 10 -20.35 18.36 4.81
C ASP A 10 -19.95 16.88 4.73
N VAL A 11 -20.86 16.01 4.24
CA VAL A 11 -20.69 14.56 4.21
C VAL A 11 -20.55 14.01 2.79
N TYR A 12 -20.98 14.78 1.78
CA TYR A 12 -20.89 14.42 0.36
C TYR A 12 -20.24 15.51 -0.47
N LYS A 13 -19.29 15.16 -1.34
CA LYS A 13 -18.86 16.02 -2.46
C LYS A 13 -19.74 15.76 -3.66
N ARG A 14 -20.27 16.80 -4.27
CA ARG A 14 -21.04 16.75 -5.49
C ARG A 14 -20.10 16.64 -6.68
N GLN A 15 -20.15 15.55 -7.43
CA GLN A 15 -19.42 15.39 -8.68
C GLN A 15 -20.43 15.42 -9.84
N GLU A 16 -20.23 16.32 -10.81
CA GLU A 16 -20.98 16.32 -12.05
C GLU A 16 -20.30 15.36 -13.03
N VAL A 17 -20.96 14.24 -13.32
CA VAL A 17 -20.52 13.33 -14.38
C VAL A 17 -21.12 13.84 -15.69
N GLY A 18 -20.30 14.38 -16.56
CA GLY A 18 -20.69 14.78 -17.90
C GLY A 18 -21.00 13.55 -18.76
N GLY A 19 -22.28 13.27 -18.95
CA GLY A 19 -22.74 12.23 -19.86
C GLY A 19 -22.72 12.73 -21.30
N HIS A 20 -21.98 12.08 -22.19
CA HIS A 20 -22.08 12.29 -23.63
C HIS A 20 -23.20 11.43 -24.22
N GLY A 21 -24.25 12.07 -24.76
CA GLY A 21 -25.01 11.51 -25.87
C GLY A 21 -26.45 11.04 -25.63
N ALA A 22 -27.15 11.37 -24.54
CA ALA A 22 -28.59 11.21 -24.45
C ALA A 22 -29.26 12.55 -24.07
N PRO A 23 -30.43 12.92 -24.61
CA PRO A 23 -31.15 14.11 -24.20
C PRO A 23 -31.80 13.85 -22.83
N GLY A 24 -31.14 14.33 -21.78
CA GLY A 24 -31.56 14.26 -20.38
C GLY A 24 -30.65 15.11 -19.52
N ARG A 25 -31.16 15.55 -18.37
CA ARG A 25 -30.37 16.30 -17.38
C ARG A 25 -29.20 15.40 -16.93
N PRO A 26 -27.94 15.92 -16.86
CA PRO A 26 -26.80 15.14 -16.40
C PRO A 26 -27.11 14.49 -15.03
N ALA A 27 -26.82 13.21 -14.91
CA ALA A 27 -26.92 12.52 -13.63
C ALA A 27 -25.83 13.07 -12.68
N THR A 28 -26.21 13.48 -11.48
CA THR A 28 -25.26 13.90 -10.45
C THR A 28 -24.88 12.65 -9.65
N ALA A 29 -23.62 12.22 -9.75
CA ALA A 29 -23.09 11.18 -8.89
C ALA A 29 -22.64 11.80 -7.55
N TRP A 30 -22.90 11.09 -6.46
CA TRP A 30 -22.51 11.47 -5.11
C TRP A 30 -21.49 10.46 -4.60
N ALA A 31 -20.36 10.92 -4.13
CA ALA A 31 -19.38 10.11 -3.41
C ALA A 31 -19.33 10.54 -1.93
N PRO A 32 -19.11 9.62 -0.99
CA PRO A 32 -18.87 9.99 0.40
C PRO A 32 -17.66 10.91 0.51
N ALA A 33 -17.69 11.87 1.44
CA ALA A 33 -16.54 12.75 1.67
C ALA A 33 -15.37 11.97 2.28
N SER A 34 -14.14 12.48 2.14
CA SER A 34 -12.94 11.89 2.73
C SER A 34 -13.02 11.69 4.26
N ARG A 35 -13.87 12.50 4.92
CA ARG A 35 -14.19 12.41 6.35
C ARG A 35 -15.57 11.77 6.61
N ALA A 36 -16.03 10.88 5.73
CA ALA A 36 -17.31 10.18 5.90
C ALA A 36 -17.38 9.29 7.15
N GLY A 37 -16.24 8.88 7.67
CA GLY A 37 -16.11 8.12 8.89
C GLY A 37 -15.13 6.96 8.78
N ILE A 38 -15.02 6.22 9.87
CA ILE A 38 -14.25 4.98 9.96
C ILE A 38 -15.17 3.81 10.33
N VAL A 39 -14.72 2.60 10.03
CA VAL A 39 -15.30 1.35 10.53
C VAL A 39 -14.20 0.52 11.19
N ILE A 40 -14.58 -0.36 12.12
CA ILE A 40 -13.66 -1.25 12.82
C ILE A 40 -14.14 -2.68 12.67
N GLY A 41 -13.26 -3.57 12.18
CA GLY A 41 -13.40 -5.01 12.25
C GLY A 41 -12.51 -5.54 13.36
N ALA A 42 -13.02 -6.47 14.17
CA ALA A 42 -12.28 -7.09 15.25
C ALA A 42 -12.47 -8.60 15.24
N ASP A 43 -11.39 -9.35 15.35
CA ASP A 43 -11.40 -10.81 15.53
C ASP A 43 -10.94 -11.15 16.94
N VAL A 44 -11.87 -11.62 17.78
CA VAL A 44 -11.65 -11.85 19.21
C VAL A 44 -11.42 -13.35 19.44
N LEU A 45 -10.16 -13.70 19.57
CA LEU A 45 -9.69 -15.07 19.84
C LEU A 45 -9.61 -15.34 21.33
N VAL A 46 -9.12 -16.52 21.71
CA VAL A 46 -9.02 -16.95 23.13
C VAL A 46 -8.13 -16.03 23.96
N ASP A 47 -6.91 -15.75 23.47
CA ASP A 47 -5.86 -15.04 24.21
C ASP A 47 -5.44 -13.72 23.54
N SER A 48 -6.07 -13.37 22.43
CA SER A 48 -5.72 -12.18 21.67
C SER A 48 -6.92 -11.62 20.90
N MET A 49 -6.79 -10.37 20.47
CA MET A 49 -7.75 -9.68 19.61
C MET A 49 -6.99 -9.02 18.47
N LEU A 50 -7.42 -9.28 17.26
CA LEU A 50 -6.92 -8.60 16.07
C LEU A 50 -7.91 -7.51 15.67
N THR A 51 -7.47 -6.26 15.64
CA THR A 51 -8.31 -5.10 15.30
C THR A 51 -7.82 -4.47 14.01
N VAL A 52 -8.74 -4.18 13.11
CA VAL A 52 -8.49 -3.47 11.86
C VAL A 52 -9.38 -2.26 11.78
N VAL A 53 -8.78 -1.08 11.62
CA VAL A 53 -9.48 0.17 11.35
C VAL A 53 -9.43 0.46 9.87
N SER A 54 -10.57 0.75 9.28
CA SER A 54 -10.67 1.15 7.88
C SER A 54 -11.45 2.45 7.73
N THR A 55 -11.09 3.26 6.74
CA THR A 55 -11.94 4.38 6.32
C THR A 55 -13.25 3.85 5.75
N PHE A 56 -14.25 4.73 5.68
CA PHE A 56 -15.53 4.42 5.02
C PHE A 56 -15.37 3.98 3.53
N HIS A 57 -14.25 4.27 2.91
CA HIS A 57 -13.90 3.88 1.53
C HIS A 57 -13.11 2.56 1.44
N GLY A 58 -12.95 1.84 2.54
CA GLY A 58 -12.28 0.55 2.57
C GLY A 58 -10.75 0.61 2.70
N ARG A 59 -10.14 1.78 2.94
CA ARG A 59 -8.68 1.87 3.16
C ARG A 59 -8.32 1.47 4.59
N VAL A 60 -7.46 0.47 4.76
CA VAL A 60 -6.93 0.05 6.06
C VAL A 60 -6.00 1.12 6.63
N LEU A 61 -6.37 1.67 7.78
CA LEU A 61 -5.61 2.67 8.52
C LEU A 61 -4.68 2.05 9.56
N GLU A 62 -5.19 1.08 10.30
CA GLU A 62 -4.47 0.41 11.38
C GLU A 62 -4.78 -1.08 11.39
N VAL A 63 -3.78 -1.87 11.70
CA VAL A 63 -3.90 -3.30 12.06
C VAL A 63 -3.14 -3.47 13.36
N ARG A 64 -3.82 -4.00 14.39
CA ARG A 64 -3.26 -4.13 15.73
C ARG A 64 -3.66 -5.45 16.36
N THR A 65 -2.72 -6.11 17.02
CA THR A 65 -2.97 -7.31 17.81
C THR A 65 -2.76 -6.98 19.28
N ASP A 66 -3.77 -7.22 20.10
CA ASP A 66 -3.77 -7.02 21.55
C ASP A 66 -3.92 -8.35 22.28
N GLN A 67 -3.25 -8.50 23.43
CA GLN A 67 -3.38 -9.68 24.27
C GLN A 67 -4.61 -9.57 25.18
N LEU A 68 -5.39 -10.64 25.25
CA LEU A 68 -6.56 -10.77 26.12
C LEU A 68 -6.23 -11.69 27.30
N VAL A 69 -5.57 -11.14 28.31
CA VAL A 69 -5.08 -11.91 29.48
C VAL A 69 -6.20 -12.26 30.43
N ASP A 70 -7.22 -11.40 30.51
CA ASP A 70 -8.30 -11.59 31.52
C ASP A 70 -9.39 -12.52 30.99
N ARG A 71 -9.73 -13.52 31.81
CA ARG A 71 -10.77 -14.51 31.50
C ARG A 71 -12.11 -14.22 32.19
N CYS A 72 -12.23 -13.16 32.98
CA CYS A 72 -13.51 -12.72 33.53
C CYS A 72 -14.34 -12.03 32.42
N ARG A 73 -15.65 -12.37 32.36
CA ARG A 73 -16.59 -11.84 31.35
C ARG A 73 -16.52 -10.34 31.24
N GLU A 74 -16.72 -9.61 32.31
CA GLU A 74 -16.80 -8.15 32.33
C GLU A 74 -15.43 -7.51 31.99
N ALA A 75 -14.35 -7.97 32.61
CA ALA A 75 -13.03 -7.45 32.34
C ALA A 75 -12.61 -7.67 30.89
N ARG A 76 -12.94 -8.83 30.30
CA ARG A 76 -12.69 -9.12 28.88
C ARG A 76 -13.48 -8.20 27.97
N LEU A 77 -14.77 -7.94 28.27
CA LEU A 77 -15.59 -6.97 27.54
C LEU A 77 -15.03 -5.56 27.61
N ASP A 78 -14.55 -5.16 28.80
CA ASP A 78 -13.96 -3.83 29.00
C ASP A 78 -12.65 -3.67 28.22
N VAL A 79 -11.82 -4.71 28.16
CA VAL A 79 -10.59 -4.69 27.33
C VAL A 79 -10.95 -4.60 25.86
N VAL A 80 -11.88 -5.43 25.36
CA VAL A 80 -12.32 -5.39 23.93
C VAL A 80 -12.89 -4.02 23.59
N ALA A 81 -13.77 -3.48 24.42
CA ALA A 81 -14.36 -2.15 24.19
C ALA A 81 -13.29 -1.05 24.32
N GLY A 82 -12.33 -1.18 25.23
CA GLY A 82 -11.22 -0.24 25.41
C GLY A 82 -10.34 -0.15 24.17
N VAL A 83 -9.92 -1.29 23.62
CA VAL A 83 -9.10 -1.36 22.38
C VAL A 83 -9.82 -0.71 21.21
N ILE A 84 -11.13 -1.02 21.03
CA ILE A 84 -11.94 -0.40 19.95
C ILE A 84 -12.12 1.11 20.21
N GLY A 85 -12.31 1.52 21.46
CA GLY A 85 -12.45 2.91 21.87
C GLY A 85 -11.18 3.73 21.60
N GLU A 86 -10.01 3.19 21.95
CA GLU A 86 -8.71 3.80 21.65
C GLU A 86 -8.50 3.97 20.13
N ALA A 87 -8.81 2.94 19.34
CA ALA A 87 -8.71 3.00 17.90
C ALA A 87 -9.67 4.06 17.30
N ARG A 88 -10.93 4.11 17.80
CA ARG A 88 -11.89 5.17 17.44
C ARG A 88 -11.31 6.56 17.71
N ASP A 89 -10.84 6.80 18.92
CA ASP A 89 -10.40 8.12 19.39
C ASP A 89 -9.18 8.60 18.59
N ARG A 90 -8.27 7.67 18.24
CA ARG A 90 -7.09 7.93 17.41
C ARG A 90 -7.43 8.37 15.99
N TRP A 91 -8.43 7.77 15.36
CA TRP A 91 -8.67 7.95 13.93
C TRP A 91 -9.86 8.86 13.60
N SER A 92 -10.79 9.08 14.55
CA SER A 92 -12.00 9.87 14.28
C SER A 92 -11.71 11.33 13.99
N GLU A 93 -10.68 11.93 14.56
CA GLU A 93 -10.33 13.34 14.32
C GLU A 93 -9.94 13.56 12.85
N GLY A 94 -9.17 12.63 12.28
CA GLY A 94 -8.70 12.69 10.88
C GLY A 94 -9.75 12.32 9.84
N PHE A 95 -10.51 11.24 10.11
CA PHE A 95 -11.34 10.56 9.10
C PHE A 95 -12.86 10.62 9.37
N GLY A 96 -13.28 11.22 10.47
CA GLY A 96 -14.69 11.33 10.86
C GLY A 96 -15.12 10.21 11.82
N LEU A 97 -16.40 10.24 12.22
CA LEU A 97 -16.94 9.39 13.28
C LEU A 97 -16.82 7.89 12.98
N LEU A 98 -16.63 7.08 14.04
CA LEU A 98 -16.84 5.64 13.96
C LEU A 98 -18.30 5.35 13.62
N ARG A 99 -18.53 4.68 12.48
CA ARG A 99 -19.86 4.41 11.92
C ARG A 99 -20.40 3.05 12.31
N GLN A 100 -19.55 2.04 12.33
CA GLN A 100 -19.92 0.66 12.58
C GLN A 100 -18.74 -0.13 13.14
N VAL A 101 -19.03 -1.09 14.00
CA VAL A 101 -18.09 -2.13 14.43
C VAL A 101 -18.65 -3.49 14.04
N ALA A 102 -17.80 -4.38 13.53
CA ALA A 102 -18.14 -5.79 13.41
C ALA A 102 -17.11 -6.64 14.16
N VAL A 103 -17.60 -7.57 14.96
CA VAL A 103 -16.80 -8.44 15.80
C VAL A 103 -16.98 -9.88 15.35
N SER A 104 -15.88 -10.56 15.11
CA SER A 104 -15.80 -11.99 14.93
C SER A 104 -15.41 -12.63 16.23
N THR A 105 -16.03 -13.74 16.58
CA THR A 105 -15.71 -14.50 17.79
C THR A 105 -15.92 -15.99 17.61
N THR A 106 -15.23 -16.79 18.41
CA THR A 106 -15.38 -18.24 18.41
C THR A 106 -16.73 -18.65 19.00
N GLY A 107 -17.32 -19.70 18.43
CA GLY A 107 -18.57 -20.30 18.90
C GLY A 107 -19.79 -19.95 18.05
N VAL A 108 -20.93 -20.50 18.40
CA VAL A 108 -22.20 -20.32 17.71
C VAL A 108 -22.82 -18.97 18.10
N VAL A 109 -23.07 -18.12 17.10
CA VAL A 109 -23.64 -16.78 17.31
C VAL A 109 -24.97 -16.68 16.58
N ASP A 110 -26.00 -16.15 17.26
CA ASP A 110 -27.33 -15.94 16.64
C ASP A 110 -27.40 -14.63 15.80
N GLY A 111 -28.52 -14.38 15.14
CA GLY A 111 -28.73 -13.20 14.31
C GLY A 111 -28.82 -11.88 15.07
N HIS A 112 -28.85 -11.90 16.38
CA HIS A 112 -28.85 -10.73 17.23
C HIS A 112 -27.44 -10.43 17.82
N GLY A 113 -26.49 -11.35 17.64
CA GLY A 113 -25.14 -11.23 18.16
C GLY A 113 -24.98 -11.81 19.58
N THR A 114 -25.90 -12.72 19.96
CA THR A 114 -25.78 -13.49 21.22
C THR A 114 -24.92 -14.72 20.96
N VAL A 115 -23.91 -14.94 21.78
CA VAL A 115 -23.09 -16.16 21.76
C VAL A 115 -23.87 -17.28 22.45
N LEU A 116 -24.42 -18.20 21.65
CA LEU A 116 -25.25 -19.31 22.15
C LEU A 116 -24.41 -20.40 22.81
N ARG A 117 -23.24 -20.69 22.25
CA ARG A 117 -22.28 -21.68 22.74
C ARG A 117 -20.87 -21.28 22.34
N SER A 118 -19.89 -21.45 23.22
CA SER A 118 -18.48 -21.28 22.89
C SER A 118 -17.60 -22.14 23.78
N ASP A 119 -17.02 -23.21 23.22
CA ASP A 119 -16.13 -24.12 23.95
C ASP A 119 -14.80 -23.46 24.30
N LEU A 120 -14.35 -22.50 23.49
CA LEU A 120 -13.07 -21.80 23.65
C LEU A 120 -13.16 -20.57 24.56
N VAL A 121 -14.31 -19.88 24.59
CA VAL A 121 -14.59 -18.72 25.45
C VAL A 121 -15.91 -18.94 26.19
N PRO A 122 -15.99 -19.91 27.09
CA PRO A 122 -17.25 -20.29 27.76
C PRO A 122 -17.85 -19.16 28.61
N GLN A 123 -17.06 -18.16 28.98
CA GLN A 123 -17.54 -16.97 29.70
C GLN A 123 -18.53 -16.14 28.91
N TRP A 124 -18.54 -16.25 27.58
CA TRP A 124 -19.44 -15.52 26.69
C TRP A 124 -20.72 -16.27 26.34
N GLU A 125 -20.84 -17.52 26.76
CA GLU A 125 -22.05 -18.30 26.54
C GLU A 125 -23.28 -17.64 27.19
N GLY A 126 -24.33 -17.47 26.40
CA GLY A 126 -25.55 -16.76 26.76
C GLY A 126 -25.42 -15.23 26.81
N LEU A 127 -24.31 -14.65 26.40
CA LEU A 127 -24.09 -13.21 26.39
C LEU A 127 -24.59 -12.61 25.06
N ASP A 128 -25.47 -11.61 25.13
CA ASP A 128 -25.70 -10.69 24.01
C ASP A 128 -24.47 -9.77 23.86
N LEU A 129 -23.48 -10.26 23.13
CA LEU A 129 -22.19 -9.58 22.95
C LEU A 129 -22.36 -8.29 22.15
N ALA A 130 -23.27 -8.27 21.18
CA ALA A 130 -23.55 -7.09 20.39
C ALA A 130 -24.11 -5.97 21.28
N ALA A 131 -25.15 -6.23 22.05
CA ALA A 131 -25.74 -5.23 22.97
C ALA A 131 -24.75 -4.77 24.04
N ALA A 132 -23.96 -5.69 24.61
CA ALA A 132 -22.95 -5.36 25.61
C ALA A 132 -21.86 -4.42 25.09
N LEU A 133 -21.43 -4.58 23.82
CA LEU A 133 -20.47 -3.71 23.18
C LEU A 133 -21.11 -2.39 22.72
N VAL A 134 -22.34 -2.40 22.21
CA VAL A 134 -23.11 -1.18 21.88
C VAL A 134 -23.22 -0.27 23.10
N GLN A 135 -23.51 -0.84 24.27
CA GLN A 135 -23.61 -0.08 25.53
C GLN A 135 -22.31 0.62 25.89
N ARG A 136 -21.15 -0.01 25.65
CA ARG A 136 -19.83 0.54 25.99
C ARG A 136 -19.30 1.53 24.94
N LEU A 137 -19.57 1.28 23.68
CA LEU A 137 -18.98 2.01 22.57
C LEU A 137 -19.87 3.16 22.04
N GLY A 138 -21.20 3.09 22.27
CA GLY A 138 -22.16 4.07 21.76
C GLY A 138 -22.32 4.07 20.23
N VAL A 139 -21.94 2.96 19.57
CA VAL A 139 -22.03 2.78 18.12
C VAL A 139 -22.62 1.40 17.82
N SER A 140 -23.23 1.24 16.64
CA SER A 140 -23.78 -0.03 16.20
C SER A 140 -22.67 -1.10 16.10
N VAL A 141 -22.94 -2.30 16.66
CA VAL A 141 -22.03 -3.45 16.66
C VAL A 141 -22.75 -4.65 16.08
N SER A 142 -22.15 -5.33 15.12
CA SER A 142 -22.56 -6.66 14.66
C SER A 142 -21.57 -7.71 15.12
N VAL A 143 -22.07 -8.89 15.50
CA VAL A 143 -21.24 -10.00 15.96
C VAL A 143 -21.58 -11.25 15.13
N GLU A 144 -20.56 -12.02 14.76
CA GLU A 144 -20.68 -13.22 13.96
C GLU A 144 -19.66 -14.28 14.40
N ASN A 145 -19.92 -15.53 14.08
CA ASN A 145 -18.97 -16.64 14.22
C ASN A 145 -17.71 -16.42 13.37
N ASP A 146 -16.56 -16.79 13.88
CA ASP A 146 -15.24 -16.60 13.24
C ASP A 146 -15.09 -17.34 11.90
N ILE A 147 -15.61 -18.56 11.79
CA ILE A 147 -15.57 -19.34 10.55
C ILE A 147 -16.50 -18.75 9.48
N ASN A 148 -17.67 -18.27 9.88
CA ASN A 148 -18.59 -17.57 8.99
C ASN A 148 -17.97 -16.25 8.48
N MET A 149 -17.32 -15.50 9.36
CA MET A 149 -16.57 -14.28 8.96
C MET A 149 -15.39 -14.62 8.04
N ALA A 150 -14.66 -15.72 8.31
CA ALA A 150 -13.58 -16.18 7.45
C ALA A 150 -14.11 -16.59 6.05
N ALA A 151 -15.23 -17.31 5.99
CA ALA A 151 -15.88 -17.64 4.73
C ALA A 151 -16.29 -16.38 3.95
N TRP A 152 -16.84 -15.41 4.65
CA TRP A 152 -17.21 -14.13 4.05
C TRP A 152 -16.00 -13.36 3.52
N GLY A 153 -14.89 -13.30 4.29
CA GLY A 153 -13.64 -12.66 3.86
C GLY A 153 -13.06 -13.30 2.60
N GLU A 154 -12.96 -14.63 2.55
CA GLU A 154 -12.48 -15.38 1.38
C GLU A 154 -13.42 -15.21 0.16
N PHE A 155 -14.74 -15.16 0.37
CA PHE A 155 -15.71 -14.86 -0.67
C PHE A 155 -15.52 -13.46 -1.24
N CYS A 156 -15.39 -12.44 -0.38
CA CYS A 156 -15.19 -11.06 -0.79
C CYS A 156 -13.92 -10.87 -1.65
N CYS A 157 -12.84 -11.59 -1.34
CA CYS A 157 -11.62 -11.57 -2.16
C CYS A 157 -11.81 -12.13 -3.57
N ARG A 158 -12.77 -13.04 -3.76
CA ARG A 158 -13.02 -13.72 -5.04
C ARG A 158 -14.22 -13.18 -5.79
N ARG A 159 -15.07 -12.43 -5.12
CA ARG A 159 -16.27 -11.80 -5.69
C ARG A 159 -15.89 -10.87 -6.84
N GLY A 160 -16.46 -11.12 -8.02
CA GLY A 160 -16.14 -10.38 -9.24
C GLY A 160 -14.84 -10.79 -9.91
N GLN A 161 -14.16 -11.84 -9.41
CA GLN A 161 -12.99 -12.47 -10.04
C GLN A 161 -13.32 -13.91 -10.46
N SER A 162 -13.16 -14.87 -9.55
CA SER A 162 -13.49 -16.29 -9.78
C SER A 162 -14.89 -16.68 -9.33
N LEU A 163 -15.57 -15.82 -8.56
CA LEU A 163 -16.96 -16.02 -8.10
C LEU A 163 -17.86 -14.86 -8.50
N SER A 164 -19.12 -15.15 -8.85
CA SER A 164 -20.13 -14.12 -9.03
C SER A 164 -20.55 -13.50 -7.69
N SER A 165 -21.22 -12.34 -7.72
CA SER A 165 -21.70 -11.67 -6.52
C SER A 165 -22.76 -12.46 -5.75
N ASP A 166 -23.39 -13.42 -6.39
CA ASP A 166 -24.41 -14.35 -5.90
C ASP A 166 -23.94 -15.81 -5.92
N GLY A 167 -22.64 -16.04 -6.06
CA GLY A 167 -22.03 -17.35 -6.10
C GLY A 167 -22.10 -18.11 -4.77
N ASP A 168 -21.89 -19.41 -4.85
CA ASP A 168 -21.90 -20.34 -3.72
C ASP A 168 -20.47 -20.80 -3.38
N MET A 169 -20.08 -20.66 -2.12
CA MET A 169 -18.71 -21.05 -1.69
C MET A 169 -18.75 -21.84 -0.39
N LEU A 170 -17.98 -22.92 -0.36
CA LEU A 170 -17.67 -23.70 0.84
C LEU A 170 -16.24 -23.37 1.30
N LEU A 171 -16.09 -22.72 2.43
CA LEU A 171 -14.80 -22.64 3.14
C LEU A 171 -14.65 -23.86 4.05
N VAL A 172 -13.48 -24.48 3.99
CA VAL A 172 -13.06 -25.53 4.91
C VAL A 172 -11.79 -25.09 5.62
N GLN A 173 -11.87 -24.93 6.93
CA GLN A 173 -10.72 -24.57 7.74
C GLN A 173 -10.23 -25.79 8.53
N MET A 174 -8.99 -26.20 8.24
CA MET A 174 -8.32 -27.30 8.93
C MET A 174 -7.52 -26.74 10.10
N THR A 175 -7.96 -27.01 11.32
CA THR A 175 -7.25 -26.66 12.56
C THR A 175 -6.89 -27.93 13.33
N LYS A 176 -7.40 -28.12 14.54
CA LYS A 176 -7.41 -29.40 15.26
C LYS A 176 -8.51 -30.34 14.75
N GLY A 177 -9.35 -29.88 13.86
CA GLY A 177 -10.44 -30.58 13.20
C GLY A 177 -10.80 -29.89 11.89
N LEU A 178 -11.95 -30.23 11.32
CA LEU A 178 -12.52 -29.56 10.15
C LEU A 178 -13.68 -28.67 10.58
N HIS A 179 -13.56 -27.40 10.27
CA HIS A 179 -14.62 -26.40 10.45
C HIS A 179 -15.02 -25.87 9.08
N THR A 180 -16.30 -25.62 8.87
CA THR A 180 -16.77 -25.13 7.57
C THR A 180 -17.60 -23.87 7.73
N GLY A 181 -17.48 -22.96 6.75
CA GLY A 181 -18.31 -21.79 6.60
C GLY A 181 -18.94 -21.78 5.22
N LEU A 182 -20.20 -21.40 5.13
CA LEU A 182 -20.98 -21.45 3.92
C LEU A 182 -21.40 -20.05 3.48
N VAL A 183 -21.11 -19.72 2.24
CA VAL A 183 -21.71 -18.57 1.54
C VAL A 183 -22.59 -19.12 0.43
N LEU A 184 -23.89 -18.90 0.51
CA LEU A 184 -24.87 -19.36 -0.47
C LEU A 184 -25.65 -18.17 -1.03
N SER A 185 -25.75 -18.08 -2.36
CA SER A 185 -26.37 -16.97 -3.08
C SER A 185 -25.78 -15.61 -2.63
N GLY A 186 -24.42 -15.57 -2.51
CA GLY A 186 -23.71 -14.39 -2.09
C GLY A 186 -24.01 -13.93 -0.66
N ARG A 187 -24.37 -14.84 0.26
CA ARG A 187 -24.70 -14.54 1.66
C ARG A 187 -24.15 -15.60 2.62
N ILE A 188 -23.75 -15.19 3.80
CA ILE A 188 -23.41 -16.14 4.87
C ILE A 188 -24.65 -17.00 5.19
N HIS A 189 -24.49 -18.32 5.07
CA HIS A 189 -25.53 -19.27 5.40
C HIS A 189 -25.31 -19.83 6.83
N ARG A 190 -26.19 -19.45 7.75
CA ARG A 190 -26.09 -19.79 9.17
C ARG A 190 -26.93 -20.99 9.58
N GLY A 191 -27.84 -21.44 8.69
CA GLY A 191 -28.85 -22.42 9.04
C GLY A 191 -29.91 -21.87 9.99
N ARG A 192 -30.96 -22.69 10.25
CA ARG A 192 -32.08 -22.27 11.12
C ARG A 192 -31.69 -22.16 12.61
N GLN A 193 -30.74 -22.96 13.03
CA GLN A 193 -30.26 -23.02 14.42
C GLN A 193 -28.88 -22.36 14.61
N TRP A 194 -28.46 -21.56 13.64
CA TRP A 194 -27.17 -20.88 13.62
C TRP A 194 -25.93 -21.79 13.65
N ASN A 195 -26.11 -23.08 13.35
CA ASN A 195 -25.12 -24.14 13.50
C ASN A 195 -24.71 -24.76 12.15
N ALA A 196 -25.00 -24.08 11.01
CA ALA A 196 -24.60 -24.57 9.71
C ALA A 196 -23.07 -24.52 9.58
N GLY A 197 -22.47 -25.64 9.16
CA GLY A 197 -21.02 -25.73 9.00
C GLY A 197 -20.26 -26.28 10.21
N GLU A 198 -20.91 -26.46 11.36
CA GLU A 198 -20.28 -27.05 12.54
C GLU A 198 -20.24 -28.58 12.43
N ILE A 199 -19.23 -29.10 11.72
CA ILE A 199 -19.08 -30.52 11.44
C ILE A 199 -17.96 -31.21 12.25
N SER A 200 -17.17 -30.46 13.00
CA SER A 200 -15.99 -30.94 13.71
C SER A 200 -16.30 -32.01 14.74
N ASP A 201 -17.47 -31.92 15.38
CA ASP A 201 -17.87 -32.86 16.46
C ASP A 201 -18.49 -34.16 15.93
N VAL A 202 -18.85 -34.18 14.64
CA VAL A 202 -19.60 -35.29 14.05
C VAL A 202 -18.71 -36.36 13.45
N LEU A 203 -17.42 -36.07 13.17
CA LEU A 203 -16.63 -36.84 12.18
C LEU A 203 -15.26 -37.31 12.68
N ASP A 204 -14.99 -37.39 13.94
CA ASP A 204 -13.72 -37.91 14.50
C ASP A 204 -12.45 -37.59 13.65
N LEU A 205 -12.36 -36.33 13.20
CA LEU A 205 -11.23 -35.81 12.44
C LEU A 205 -10.35 -34.88 13.30
N ARG A 206 -10.47 -35.00 14.63
CA ARG A 206 -9.64 -34.20 15.55
C ARG A 206 -8.21 -34.77 15.57
N LEU A 207 -7.26 -33.83 15.55
CA LEU A 207 -5.84 -34.11 15.74
C LEU A 207 -5.44 -33.68 17.16
N GLU A 208 -4.66 -34.51 17.85
CA GLU A 208 -4.05 -34.14 19.12
C GLU A 208 -2.92 -33.13 18.93
N ASP A 209 -2.56 -32.41 19.97
CA ASP A 209 -1.50 -31.41 19.93
C ASP A 209 -0.16 -32.05 19.54
N GLY A 210 0.41 -31.58 18.42
CA GLY A 210 1.66 -32.09 17.86
C GLY A 210 1.50 -33.28 16.91
N GLN A 211 0.29 -33.80 16.72
CA GLN A 211 0.02 -34.86 15.75
C GLN A 211 0.02 -34.29 14.32
N HIS A 212 0.72 -34.96 13.40
CA HIS A 212 0.70 -34.65 11.98
C HIS A 212 -0.36 -35.50 11.27
N PRO A 213 -1.15 -34.91 10.33
CA PRO A 213 -2.06 -35.68 9.50
C PRO A 213 -1.29 -36.73 8.70
N ASP A 214 -1.74 -37.97 8.77
CA ASP A 214 -1.27 -39.08 7.93
C ASP A 214 -2.13 -39.26 6.65
N ASP A 215 -1.76 -40.16 5.80
CA ASP A 215 -2.49 -40.43 4.55
C ASP A 215 -3.95 -40.84 4.80
N GLU A 216 -4.23 -41.57 5.88
CA GLU A 216 -5.58 -42.01 6.23
C GLU A 216 -6.43 -40.79 6.67
N TRP A 217 -5.87 -39.90 7.46
CA TRP A 217 -6.53 -38.67 7.86
C TRP A 217 -6.83 -37.77 6.65
N ILE A 218 -5.85 -37.62 5.73
CA ILE A 218 -6.01 -36.84 4.51
C ILE A 218 -7.12 -37.40 3.62
N ASP A 219 -7.17 -38.73 3.48
CA ASP A 219 -8.23 -39.40 2.70
C ASP A 219 -9.62 -39.23 3.33
N ARG A 220 -9.72 -39.31 4.64
CA ARG A 220 -10.97 -39.07 5.39
C ARG A 220 -11.41 -37.61 5.29
N ALA A 221 -10.48 -36.65 5.43
CA ALA A 221 -10.76 -35.24 5.27
C ALA A 221 -11.29 -34.91 3.86
N ALA A 222 -10.61 -35.43 2.83
CA ALA A 222 -11.06 -35.25 1.44
C ALA A 222 -12.44 -35.88 1.18
N LEU A 223 -12.72 -37.08 1.73
CA LEU A 223 -14.03 -37.71 1.63
C LEU A 223 -15.13 -36.88 2.29
N THR A 224 -14.85 -36.37 3.48
CA THR A 224 -15.77 -35.52 4.24
C THR A 224 -16.09 -34.23 3.47
N ILE A 225 -15.06 -33.53 3.02
CA ILE A 225 -15.23 -32.29 2.24
C ILE A 225 -16.02 -32.56 0.95
N GLY A 226 -15.68 -33.65 0.24
CA GLY A 226 -16.40 -34.04 -0.96
C GLY A 226 -17.86 -34.40 -0.69
N SER A 227 -18.19 -34.99 0.46
CA SER A 227 -19.56 -35.32 0.86
C SER A 227 -20.36 -34.04 1.17
N VAL A 228 -19.77 -33.08 1.87
CA VAL A 228 -20.42 -31.78 2.14
C VAL A 228 -20.61 -31.02 0.83
N ALA A 229 -19.59 -30.96 -0.03
CA ALA A 229 -19.68 -30.33 -1.33
C ALA A 229 -20.75 -30.96 -2.22
N GLY A 230 -20.91 -32.29 -2.18
CA GLY A 230 -21.98 -33.00 -2.92
C GLY A 230 -23.40 -32.71 -2.44
N VAL A 231 -23.57 -32.20 -1.21
CA VAL A 231 -24.87 -31.77 -0.67
C VAL A 231 -25.13 -30.29 -0.93
N VAL A 232 -24.07 -29.48 -0.86
CA VAL A 232 -24.18 -28.00 -1.00
C VAL A 232 -24.13 -27.58 -2.47
N ASP A 233 -23.40 -28.33 -3.31
CA ASP A 233 -23.11 -28.06 -4.73
C ASP A 233 -22.56 -26.64 -4.95
N PRO A 234 -21.43 -26.27 -4.29
CA PRO A 234 -20.88 -24.92 -4.36
C PRO A 234 -20.13 -24.69 -5.69
N ASP A 235 -20.07 -23.42 -6.13
CA ASP A 235 -19.22 -23.02 -7.27
C ASP A 235 -17.73 -23.18 -6.97
N LEU A 236 -17.34 -23.06 -5.69
CA LEU A 236 -15.94 -23.12 -5.26
C LEU A 236 -15.78 -23.70 -3.85
N ILE A 237 -14.77 -24.55 -3.68
CA ILE A 237 -14.28 -25.02 -2.37
C ILE A 237 -12.98 -24.27 -2.05
N VAL A 238 -12.91 -23.63 -0.90
CA VAL A 238 -11.69 -22.97 -0.40
C VAL A 238 -11.19 -23.72 0.81
N VAL A 239 -9.91 -24.17 0.80
CA VAL A 239 -9.33 -24.93 1.90
C VAL A 239 -8.27 -24.11 2.59
N ALA A 240 -8.47 -23.85 3.90
CA ALA A 240 -7.59 -23.09 4.77
C ALA A 240 -6.91 -23.99 5.81
N GLY A 241 -5.74 -23.61 6.25
CA GLY A 241 -5.02 -24.25 7.36
C GLY A 241 -4.44 -23.25 8.34
N PRO A 242 -4.01 -23.68 9.54
CA PRO A 242 -3.60 -22.77 10.60
C PRO A 242 -2.26 -22.07 10.34
N THR A 243 -1.41 -22.58 9.48
CA THR A 243 -0.07 -22.02 9.20
C THR A 243 0.40 -22.33 7.79
N SER A 244 1.45 -21.62 7.31
CA SER A 244 2.15 -21.91 6.05
C SER A 244 2.71 -23.36 5.98
N ARG A 245 3.03 -23.97 7.12
CA ARG A 245 3.48 -25.36 7.21
C ARG A 245 2.39 -26.38 6.85
N SER A 246 1.11 -25.97 6.85
CA SER A 246 -0.02 -26.80 6.47
C SER A 246 -0.26 -26.85 4.95
N LEU A 247 0.45 -26.05 4.14
CA LEU A 247 0.20 -25.93 2.70
C LEU A 247 0.33 -27.27 1.96
N ASP A 248 1.28 -28.12 2.35
CA ASP A 248 1.45 -29.42 1.70
C ASP A 248 0.30 -30.37 2.03
N VAL A 249 -0.21 -30.34 3.25
CA VAL A 249 -1.40 -31.10 3.66
C VAL A 249 -2.63 -30.60 2.91
N ILE A 250 -2.82 -29.29 2.82
CA ILE A 250 -3.93 -28.67 2.06
C ILE A 250 -3.89 -29.10 0.60
N ARG A 251 -2.71 -29.03 -0.04
CA ARG A 251 -2.53 -29.45 -1.43
C ARG A 251 -2.84 -30.93 -1.64
N GLN A 252 -2.45 -31.78 -0.69
CA GLN A 252 -2.75 -33.20 -0.72
C GLN A 252 -4.27 -33.46 -0.59
N VAL A 253 -4.94 -32.78 0.33
CA VAL A 253 -6.41 -32.86 0.48
C VAL A 253 -7.11 -32.42 -0.80
N ILE A 254 -6.71 -31.30 -1.40
CA ILE A 254 -7.27 -30.83 -2.69
C ILE A 254 -7.01 -31.85 -3.81
N ALA A 255 -5.80 -32.40 -3.88
CA ALA A 255 -5.49 -33.43 -4.88
C ALA A 255 -6.36 -34.69 -4.73
N ARG A 256 -6.61 -35.13 -3.47
CA ARG A 256 -7.51 -36.26 -3.18
C ARG A 256 -8.97 -35.96 -3.49
N LEU A 257 -9.43 -34.69 -3.24
CA LEU A 257 -10.76 -34.25 -3.65
C LEU A 257 -10.95 -34.40 -5.17
N HIS A 258 -10.01 -33.90 -5.96
CA HIS A 258 -10.06 -34.00 -7.41
C HIS A 258 -10.04 -35.44 -7.94
N GLN A 259 -9.35 -36.35 -7.27
CA GLN A 259 -9.31 -37.77 -7.64
C GLN A 259 -10.64 -38.51 -7.35
N ARG A 260 -11.45 -38.04 -6.43
CA ARG A 260 -12.69 -38.68 -5.94
C ARG A 260 -13.96 -38.18 -6.61
N GLN A 261 -13.84 -37.29 -7.60
CA GLN A 261 -15.00 -36.77 -8.30
C GLN A 261 -15.74 -37.83 -9.09
N VAL A 262 -17.05 -37.72 -9.15
CA VAL A 262 -17.91 -38.69 -9.88
C VAL A 262 -17.60 -38.64 -11.37
N PRO A 263 -17.31 -39.74 -12.04
CA PRO A 263 -17.07 -39.74 -13.47
C PRO A 263 -18.25 -39.14 -14.24
N GLY A 264 -17.99 -38.08 -15.02
CA GLY A 264 -19.02 -37.43 -15.85
C GLY A 264 -19.69 -36.18 -15.19
N SER A 265 -19.40 -35.87 -13.93
CA SER A 265 -19.78 -34.59 -13.33
C SER A 265 -18.78 -33.49 -13.68
N VAL A 266 -19.25 -32.22 -13.70
CA VAL A 266 -18.33 -31.08 -13.75
C VAL A 266 -17.64 -31.00 -12.40
N PRO A 267 -16.28 -30.97 -12.37
CA PRO A 267 -15.55 -30.88 -11.11
C PRO A 267 -15.81 -29.55 -10.41
N VAL A 268 -16.14 -29.60 -9.11
CA VAL A 268 -16.14 -28.37 -8.30
C VAL A 268 -14.68 -27.93 -8.09
N PRO A 269 -14.31 -26.70 -8.48
CA PRO A 269 -12.97 -26.18 -8.25
C PRO A 269 -12.64 -26.15 -6.76
N ALA A 270 -11.39 -26.50 -6.39
CA ALA A 270 -10.91 -26.41 -5.02
C ALA A 270 -9.58 -25.66 -4.98
N GLU A 271 -9.50 -24.64 -4.14
CA GLU A 271 -8.36 -23.72 -4.03
C GLU A 271 -7.84 -23.60 -2.59
N VAL A 272 -6.59 -23.20 -2.47
CA VAL A 272 -6.02 -22.80 -1.18
C VAL A 272 -6.58 -21.42 -0.79
N ALA A 273 -6.88 -21.23 0.49
CA ALA A 273 -7.33 -19.96 1.02
C ALA A 273 -6.31 -18.83 0.73
N ALA A 274 -6.80 -17.69 0.29
CA ALA A 274 -5.98 -16.52 -0.05
C ALA A 274 -5.64 -15.68 1.19
N LEU A 275 -6.56 -15.59 2.16
CA LEU A 275 -6.45 -14.73 3.34
C LEU A 275 -5.89 -15.46 4.58
N GLY A 276 -5.93 -16.79 4.61
CA GLY A 276 -5.45 -17.57 5.73
C GLY A 276 -6.03 -17.09 7.07
N ARG A 277 -5.18 -16.75 8.04
CA ARG A 277 -5.59 -16.26 9.36
C ARG A 277 -6.22 -14.87 9.37
N ALA A 278 -6.03 -14.08 8.33
CA ALA A 278 -6.63 -12.76 8.22
C ALA A 278 -8.09 -12.81 7.74
N ALA A 279 -8.58 -13.98 7.29
CA ALA A 279 -9.88 -14.12 6.66
C ALA A 279 -11.03 -13.61 7.54
N SER A 280 -11.04 -13.97 8.82
CA SER A 280 -12.08 -13.59 9.77
C SER A 280 -12.15 -12.07 9.97
N VAL A 281 -11.03 -11.40 10.25
CA VAL A 281 -11.02 -9.95 10.45
C VAL A 281 -11.29 -9.18 9.15
N VAL A 282 -10.84 -9.67 8.00
CA VAL A 282 -11.18 -9.10 6.69
C VAL A 282 -12.68 -9.17 6.45
N GLY A 283 -13.31 -10.32 6.74
CA GLY A 283 -14.76 -10.48 6.70
C GLY A 283 -15.48 -9.51 7.63
N ALA A 284 -14.97 -9.34 8.86
CA ALA A 284 -15.54 -8.41 9.83
C ALA A 284 -15.49 -6.96 9.32
N VAL A 285 -14.36 -6.52 8.74
CA VAL A 285 -14.26 -5.16 8.16
C VAL A 285 -15.24 -4.98 7.01
N ASP A 286 -15.36 -5.96 6.10
CA ASP A 286 -16.32 -5.88 4.98
C ASP A 286 -17.77 -5.82 5.46
N VAL A 287 -18.14 -6.61 6.47
CA VAL A 287 -19.47 -6.55 7.12
C VAL A 287 -19.71 -5.17 7.73
N ALA A 288 -18.72 -4.61 8.44
CA ALA A 288 -18.82 -3.27 9.02
C ALA A 288 -19.00 -2.19 7.95
N LEU A 289 -18.23 -2.26 6.85
CA LEU A 289 -18.38 -1.37 5.69
C LEU A 289 -19.77 -1.49 5.05
N GLY A 290 -20.25 -2.71 4.86
CA GLY A 290 -21.58 -2.97 4.29
C GLY A 290 -22.70 -2.36 5.14
N HIS A 291 -22.70 -2.59 6.45
CA HIS A 291 -23.68 -2.03 7.37
C HIS A 291 -23.59 -0.50 7.47
N ALA A 292 -22.37 0.05 7.57
CA ALA A 292 -22.16 1.49 7.60
C ALA A 292 -22.67 2.16 6.30
N SER A 293 -22.39 1.55 5.14
CA SER A 293 -22.82 2.04 3.84
C SER A 293 -24.35 1.95 3.68
N ALA A 294 -24.95 0.84 4.11
CA ALA A 294 -26.40 0.66 4.09
C ALA A 294 -27.10 1.74 4.93
N ALA A 295 -26.64 1.94 6.16
CA ALA A 295 -27.17 2.96 7.06
C ALA A 295 -26.98 4.38 6.53
N PHE A 296 -25.84 4.65 5.90
CA PHE A 296 -25.48 5.96 5.40
C PHE A 296 -26.23 6.34 4.11
N LEU A 297 -26.42 5.37 3.21
CA LEU A 297 -27.10 5.58 1.92
C LEU A 297 -28.60 5.34 2.00
N GLY A 298 -29.12 4.78 3.10
CA GLY A 298 -30.53 4.40 3.24
C GLY A 298 -30.96 3.31 2.27
N VAL A 299 -30.03 2.40 1.89
CA VAL A 299 -30.30 1.28 0.96
C VAL A 299 -30.00 -0.05 1.64
N GLU A 300 -30.80 -1.09 1.34
CA GLU A 300 -30.60 -2.41 1.95
C GLU A 300 -29.32 -3.12 1.47
N ARG A 301 -28.84 -2.79 0.27
CA ARG A 301 -27.65 -3.39 -0.36
C ARG A 301 -26.85 -2.34 -1.12
N PRO A 302 -25.91 -1.66 -0.46
CA PRO A 302 -24.96 -0.81 -1.16
C PRO A 302 -24.03 -1.65 -2.03
N HIS A 303 -23.44 -1.04 -3.06
CA HIS A 303 -22.34 -1.68 -3.78
C HIS A 303 -21.20 -2.01 -2.79
N PRO A 304 -20.59 -3.21 -2.92
CA PRO A 304 -19.49 -3.59 -2.04
C PRO A 304 -18.33 -2.61 -2.16
N VAL A 305 -17.81 -2.19 -1.02
CA VAL A 305 -16.61 -1.38 -0.94
C VAL A 305 -15.40 -2.32 -0.90
N ALA A 306 -14.52 -2.27 -1.88
CA ALA A 306 -13.33 -3.10 -1.88
C ALA A 306 -12.37 -2.67 -0.75
N LEU A 307 -11.94 -3.62 0.08
CA LEU A 307 -10.99 -3.37 1.14
C LEU A 307 -9.58 -3.23 0.55
N GLN A 308 -8.92 -2.10 0.82
CA GLN A 308 -7.56 -1.79 0.37
C GLN A 308 -6.56 -1.96 1.51
N GLY A 309 -5.41 -2.58 1.24
CA GLY A 309 -4.37 -2.82 2.24
C GLY A 309 -4.55 -4.14 3.00
N VAL A 310 -5.17 -5.13 2.40
CA VAL A 310 -5.34 -6.49 2.95
C VAL A 310 -3.98 -7.13 3.26
N GLU A 311 -2.94 -6.83 2.49
CA GLU A 311 -1.58 -7.31 2.72
C GLU A 311 -1.02 -6.85 4.08
N ARG A 312 -1.40 -5.65 4.55
CA ARG A 312 -1.01 -5.16 5.88
C ARG A 312 -1.62 -6.01 6.99
N ILE A 313 -2.85 -6.48 6.77
CA ILE A 313 -3.54 -7.38 7.69
C ILE A 313 -2.79 -8.72 7.73
N HIS A 314 -2.43 -9.28 6.58
CA HIS A 314 -1.62 -10.51 6.50
C HIS A 314 -0.29 -10.39 7.22
N GLN A 315 0.46 -9.33 6.97
CA GLN A 315 1.77 -9.10 7.58
C GLN A 315 1.68 -9.03 9.11
N GLU A 316 0.66 -8.37 9.66
CA GLU A 316 0.50 -8.23 11.10
C GLU A 316 0.06 -9.53 11.77
N VAL A 317 -0.82 -10.29 11.12
CA VAL A 317 -1.25 -11.61 11.59
C VAL A 317 -0.07 -12.60 11.65
N GLU A 318 0.82 -12.58 10.65
CA GLU A 318 2.02 -13.43 10.66
C GLU A 318 3.04 -13.02 11.73
N LYS A 319 3.23 -11.70 11.96
CA LYS A 319 4.10 -11.20 13.04
C LYS A 319 3.60 -11.61 14.44
N GLY A 320 2.31 -11.51 14.68
CA GLY A 320 1.70 -11.92 15.96
C GLY A 320 1.98 -13.38 16.32
N HIS A 321 2.12 -14.25 15.33
CA HIS A 321 2.41 -15.67 15.57
C HIS A 321 3.85 -15.97 15.99
N HIS A 322 4.82 -15.19 15.52
CA HIS A 322 6.23 -15.30 15.95
C HIS A 322 6.45 -14.76 17.34
N SER A 323 5.61 -13.83 17.80
CA SER A 323 5.66 -13.24 19.14
C SER A 323 5.14 -14.17 20.24
N VAL A 324 4.18 -15.05 19.96
CA VAL A 324 3.60 -16.00 20.95
C VAL A 324 4.58 -17.13 21.30
N MET A 325 5.57 -17.43 20.42
CA MET A 325 6.61 -18.43 20.68
C MET A 325 7.84 -17.86 21.40
N ALA A 326 7.93 -16.53 21.55
CA ALA A 326 8.99 -15.85 22.29
C ALA A 326 8.43 -15.24 23.57
N THR A 327 8.20 -16.13 24.54
CA THR A 327 7.80 -15.85 25.91
C THR A 327 8.58 -14.73 26.59
N THR A 328 7.85 -13.99 27.41
CA THR A 328 8.35 -13.34 28.63
C THR A 328 9.69 -12.60 28.50
N ARG A 329 9.62 -11.38 27.96
CA ARG A 329 10.51 -10.31 28.40
C ARG A 329 9.95 -8.93 28.08
N ASP A 330 9.80 -8.15 29.15
CA ASP A 330 9.79 -6.70 29.25
C ASP A 330 8.90 -5.85 28.29
N LYS A 331 8.01 -5.10 28.91
CA LYS A 331 7.49 -3.83 28.39
C LYS A 331 8.67 -2.97 27.93
N ARG A 332 9.08 -3.06 26.66
CA ARG A 332 9.94 -2.05 26.07
C ARG A 332 9.07 -0.87 25.70
N THR A 333 9.25 0.22 26.40
CA THR A 333 9.00 1.56 25.86
C THR A 333 9.55 1.56 24.44
N ILE A 334 8.77 1.96 23.44
CA ILE A 334 9.26 2.18 22.07
C ILE A 334 10.39 3.21 22.23
N GLU A 335 11.63 2.77 22.04
CA GLU A 335 12.77 3.66 22.13
C GLU A 335 12.63 4.68 20.99
N VAL A 336 12.46 5.95 21.36
CA VAL A 336 12.25 7.03 20.40
C VAL A 336 13.54 7.19 19.58
N LEU A 337 13.46 6.92 18.28
CA LEU A 337 14.60 7.10 17.38
C LEU A 337 14.94 8.58 17.24
N ARG A 338 16.21 8.90 17.48
CA ARG A 338 16.76 10.23 17.29
C ARG A 338 17.04 10.47 15.81
N VAL A 339 16.23 11.33 15.20
CA VAL A 339 16.25 11.58 13.76
C VAL A 339 17.17 12.74 13.43
N GLY A 340 18.11 12.53 12.51
CA GLY A 340 18.89 13.55 11.86
C GLY A 340 18.35 13.89 10.47
N VAL A 341 18.40 15.15 10.07
CA VAL A 341 17.97 15.59 8.72
C VAL A 341 19.14 16.30 8.05
N VAL A 342 19.47 15.88 6.81
CA VAL A 342 20.49 16.51 5.99
C VAL A 342 19.82 17.24 4.83
N GLY A 343 20.07 18.54 4.72
CA GLY A 343 19.45 19.44 3.76
C GLY A 343 18.03 19.86 4.19
N VAL A 344 17.79 21.17 4.35
CA VAL A 344 16.51 21.73 4.74
C VAL A 344 15.86 22.45 3.56
N GLY A 345 15.76 21.72 2.44
CA GLY A 345 15.06 22.13 1.22
C GLY A 345 13.58 21.77 1.22
N ALA A 346 12.96 21.78 0.05
CA ALA A 346 11.53 21.48 -0.12
C ALA A 346 11.14 20.10 0.41
N ARG A 347 12.00 19.07 0.22
CA ARG A 347 11.75 17.68 0.61
C ARG A 347 11.99 17.38 2.10
N SER A 348 12.63 18.27 2.84
CA SER A 348 12.92 18.04 4.26
C SER A 348 11.68 17.80 5.13
N ARG A 349 10.51 18.31 4.73
CA ARG A 349 9.22 18.08 5.41
C ARG A 349 8.84 16.61 5.48
N LEU A 350 9.38 15.77 4.58
CA LEU A 350 9.21 14.32 4.63
C LEU A 350 9.61 13.76 6.01
N ALA A 351 10.70 14.24 6.59
CA ALA A 351 11.20 13.78 7.89
C ALA A 351 10.22 14.02 9.04
N LEU A 352 9.29 14.98 8.93
CA LEU A 352 8.24 15.22 9.92
C LEU A 352 7.33 14.00 10.09
N ASN A 353 7.18 13.19 9.07
CA ASN A 353 6.39 11.96 9.15
C ASN A 353 7.00 10.95 10.14
N ALA A 354 8.28 11.07 10.50
CA ALA A 354 8.88 10.25 11.54
C ALA A 354 8.32 10.55 12.94
N GLU A 355 7.80 11.75 13.15
CA GLU A 355 7.22 12.21 14.43
C GLU A 355 5.72 11.91 14.54
N LEU A 356 5.10 11.39 13.48
CA LEU A 356 3.70 10.96 13.56
C LEU A 356 3.53 9.87 14.62
N GLU A 357 2.37 9.89 15.26
CA GLU A 357 2.01 8.88 16.24
C GLU A 357 2.15 7.48 15.64
N GLY A 358 2.81 6.58 16.35
CA GLY A 358 3.13 5.21 15.88
C GLY A 358 4.49 5.09 15.15
N ASN A 359 5.06 6.17 14.61
CA ASN A 359 6.38 6.13 13.96
C ASN A 359 7.54 6.26 14.96
N GLY A 360 7.31 6.87 16.13
CA GLY A 360 8.25 6.89 17.25
C GLY A 360 9.62 7.45 16.91
N GLY A 361 9.71 8.46 16.06
CA GLY A 361 10.90 9.23 15.78
C GLY A 361 10.81 10.63 16.39
N ALA A 362 11.96 11.27 16.63
CA ALA A 362 12.05 12.68 17.02
C ALA A 362 13.21 13.35 16.28
N ILE A 363 12.93 14.42 15.57
CA ILE A 363 13.98 15.23 14.91
C ILE A 363 14.77 15.97 16.00
N VAL A 364 16.05 15.61 16.15
CA VAL A 364 16.93 16.16 17.20
C VAL A 364 18.09 16.96 16.62
N ALA A 365 18.42 16.77 15.35
CA ALA A 365 19.54 17.45 14.73
C ALA A 365 19.34 17.65 13.22
N VAL A 366 19.94 18.71 12.70
CA VAL A 366 19.89 19.09 11.28
C VAL A 366 21.28 19.46 10.80
N CYS A 367 21.66 18.97 9.62
CA CYS A 367 22.84 19.40 8.88
C CYS A 367 22.42 20.25 7.68
N GLU A 368 22.74 21.53 7.70
CA GLU A 368 22.47 22.48 6.61
C GLU A 368 23.64 23.47 6.52
N PRO A 369 24.47 23.40 5.48
CA PRO A 369 25.64 24.28 5.35
C PRO A 369 25.28 25.73 4.99
N HIS A 370 24.10 25.98 4.44
CA HIS A 370 23.71 27.29 3.98
C HIS A 370 23.51 28.26 5.15
N HIS A 371 23.91 29.52 5.00
CA HIS A 371 23.80 30.53 6.05
C HIS A 371 22.37 30.86 6.50
N LEU A 372 21.36 30.54 5.68
CA LEU A 372 19.94 30.62 6.02
C LEU A 372 19.41 29.41 6.81
N ALA A 373 20.29 28.53 7.32
CA ALA A 373 19.91 27.29 8.00
C ALA A 373 18.82 27.46 9.06
N ARG A 374 18.96 28.45 9.93
CA ARG A 374 17.98 28.71 11.01
C ARG A 374 16.61 29.14 10.45
N ARG A 375 16.55 29.98 9.42
CA ARG A 375 15.33 30.34 8.72
C ARG A 375 14.71 29.13 8.04
N ARG A 376 15.52 28.33 7.33
CA ARG A 376 15.05 27.11 6.65
C ARG A 376 14.47 26.10 7.64
N VAL A 377 15.09 25.91 8.80
CA VAL A 377 14.56 25.02 9.87
C VAL A 377 13.19 25.47 10.32
N ALA A 378 13.01 26.75 10.62
CA ALA A 378 11.71 27.29 11.06
C ALA A 378 10.64 27.16 9.95
N ASP A 379 10.97 27.56 8.72
CA ASP A 379 10.01 27.60 7.60
C ASP A 379 9.62 26.20 7.10
N ARG A 380 10.55 25.24 7.12
CA ARG A 380 10.34 23.89 6.54
C ARG A 380 9.96 22.85 7.56
N LEU A 381 10.58 22.84 8.72
CA LEU A 381 10.33 21.83 9.74
C LEU A 381 9.42 22.31 10.87
N GLY A 382 9.08 23.59 10.92
CA GLY A 382 8.26 24.15 12.00
C GLY A 382 8.91 23.98 13.38
N LYS A 383 10.26 23.79 13.43
CA LYS A 383 11.00 23.59 14.68
C LYS A 383 11.60 24.92 15.15
N ASP A 384 11.63 25.10 16.46
CA ASP A 384 12.43 26.15 17.05
C ASP A 384 13.92 25.83 16.84
N PRO A 385 14.67 26.68 16.11
CA PRO A 385 16.10 26.44 15.87
C PRO A 385 16.94 26.28 17.12
N ASP A 386 16.48 26.77 18.28
CA ASP A 386 17.18 26.62 19.55
C ASP A 386 16.86 25.32 20.29
N SER A 387 15.84 24.57 19.83
CA SER A 387 15.41 23.28 20.40
C SER A 387 16.12 22.07 19.81
N ILE A 388 16.84 22.22 18.70
CA ILE A 388 17.53 21.15 17.99
C ILE A 388 18.98 21.53 17.68
N VAL A 389 19.83 20.53 17.43
CA VAL A 389 21.22 20.75 17.03
C VAL A 389 21.29 21.11 15.55
N ILE A 390 21.80 22.29 15.20
CA ILE A 390 22.05 22.70 13.81
C ILE A 390 23.56 22.67 13.55
N THR A 391 23.95 21.91 12.55
CA THR A 391 25.35 21.76 12.12
C THR A 391 25.52 22.14 10.65
N SER A 392 26.76 22.48 10.24
CA SER A 392 27.09 22.77 8.84
C SER A 392 27.71 21.56 8.12
N ASP A 393 27.97 20.47 8.83
CA ASP A 393 28.61 19.27 8.27
C ASP A 393 28.02 17.99 8.86
N VAL A 394 28.17 16.88 8.11
CA VAL A 394 27.65 15.56 8.48
C VAL A 394 28.34 15.02 9.74
N ALA A 395 29.61 15.33 9.96
CA ALA A 395 30.30 14.89 11.15
C ALA A 395 29.69 15.50 12.42
N GLY A 396 29.23 16.76 12.35
CA GLY A 396 28.50 17.41 13.43
C GLY A 396 27.16 16.71 13.69
N LEU A 397 26.46 16.31 12.64
CA LEU A 397 25.21 15.56 12.75
C LEU A 397 25.42 14.21 13.44
N ILE A 398 26.47 13.46 13.04
CA ILE A 398 26.83 12.18 13.66
C ILE A 398 27.17 12.39 15.16
N ARG A 399 27.95 13.44 15.49
CA ARG A 399 28.28 13.77 16.88
C ARG A 399 27.08 14.13 17.73
N ALA A 400 25.97 14.60 17.12
CA ALA A 400 24.73 14.84 17.83
C ALA A 400 24.05 13.56 18.34
N GLY A 401 24.54 12.37 17.96
CA GLY A 401 24.05 11.07 18.44
C GLY A 401 22.68 10.73 17.87
N ILE A 402 22.55 10.73 16.56
CA ILE A 402 21.35 10.32 15.84
C ILE A 402 21.33 8.80 15.63
N ASP A 403 20.13 8.21 15.60
CA ASP A 403 19.90 6.78 15.37
C ASP A 403 19.59 6.50 13.91
N VAL A 404 19.01 7.45 13.19
CA VAL A 404 18.65 7.37 11.77
C VAL A 404 18.82 8.73 11.11
N ALA A 405 19.04 8.75 9.81
CA ALA A 405 19.18 9.98 9.03
C ALA A 405 18.26 10.02 7.81
N PHE A 406 17.67 11.19 7.55
CA PHE A 406 16.98 11.52 6.30
C PHE A 406 17.90 12.43 5.48
N VAL A 407 18.31 11.97 4.30
CA VAL A 407 19.13 12.75 3.37
C VAL A 407 18.21 13.32 2.30
N THR A 408 17.98 14.64 2.37
CA THR A 408 17.08 15.43 1.51
C THR A 408 17.80 16.67 0.92
N SER A 409 19.12 16.58 0.82
CA SER A 409 20.01 17.58 0.24
C SER A 409 20.00 17.51 -1.31
N PRO A 410 20.61 18.45 -2.04
CA PRO A 410 20.74 18.36 -3.49
C PRO A 410 21.38 17.06 -3.98
N ASP A 411 21.00 16.62 -5.17
CA ASP A 411 21.29 15.29 -5.74
C ASP A 411 22.80 14.96 -5.80
N ASP A 412 23.65 15.95 -6.10
CA ASP A 412 25.11 15.82 -6.20
C ASP A 412 25.76 15.53 -4.85
N THR A 413 25.13 15.90 -3.74
CA THR A 413 25.65 15.71 -2.37
C THR A 413 25.30 14.33 -1.80
N HIS A 414 24.36 13.59 -2.41
CA HIS A 414 23.81 12.33 -1.88
C HIS A 414 24.88 11.32 -1.51
N VAL A 415 25.90 11.17 -2.35
CA VAL A 415 26.91 10.09 -2.20
C VAL A 415 27.83 10.32 -1.01
N GLU A 416 28.40 11.53 -0.90
CA GLU A 416 29.30 11.85 0.22
C GLU A 416 28.59 11.74 1.55
N VAL A 417 27.42 12.36 1.64
CA VAL A 417 26.59 12.39 2.85
C VAL A 417 26.17 10.98 3.26
N THR A 418 25.62 10.21 2.31
CA THR A 418 25.10 8.86 2.58
C THR A 418 26.24 7.91 2.98
N CYS A 419 27.34 7.90 2.24
CA CYS A 419 28.48 7.05 2.59
C CYS A 419 29.04 7.38 3.98
N ALA A 420 29.18 8.65 4.36
CA ALA A 420 29.63 9.03 5.68
C ALA A 420 28.72 8.55 6.81
N LEU A 421 27.40 8.63 6.62
CA LEU A 421 26.40 8.14 7.58
C LEU A 421 26.42 6.62 7.68
N LEU A 422 26.48 5.89 6.55
CA LEU A 422 26.55 4.44 6.52
C LEU A 422 27.84 3.93 7.18
N GLU A 423 28.97 4.60 6.98
CA GLU A 423 30.27 4.29 7.63
C GLU A 423 30.23 4.53 9.13
N ALA A 424 29.43 5.49 9.59
CA ALA A 424 29.18 5.73 11.00
C ALA A 424 28.18 4.75 11.64
N GLY A 425 27.62 3.82 10.86
CA GLY A 425 26.62 2.87 11.33
C GLY A 425 25.22 3.46 11.48
N VAL A 426 24.96 4.63 10.89
CA VAL A 426 23.65 5.30 10.92
C VAL A 426 22.80 4.85 9.71
N PRO A 427 21.66 4.17 9.91
CA PRO A 427 20.72 3.86 8.86
C PRO A 427 20.22 5.10 8.12
N VAL A 428 20.12 5.02 6.80
CA VAL A 428 19.81 6.17 5.94
C VAL A 428 18.52 5.95 5.15
N TYR A 429 17.61 6.92 5.26
CA TYR A 429 16.61 7.22 4.23
C TYR A 429 17.22 8.22 3.26
N LEU A 430 17.47 7.80 2.04
CA LEU A 430 18.02 8.66 0.98
C LEU A 430 16.91 9.06 0.02
N GLU A 431 16.71 10.37 -0.18
CA GLU A 431 15.83 10.86 -1.26
C GLU A 431 16.38 10.44 -2.63
N LYS A 432 15.45 10.28 -3.57
CA LYS A 432 15.81 9.99 -4.96
C LYS A 432 16.40 11.25 -5.64
N PRO A 433 17.21 11.08 -6.67
CA PRO A 433 17.83 9.82 -7.16
C PRO A 433 18.91 9.30 -6.23
N LEU A 434 19.21 8.01 -6.32
CA LEU A 434 20.28 7.38 -5.52
C LEU A 434 21.62 8.12 -5.62
N ALA A 435 21.96 8.58 -6.83
CA ALA A 435 23.13 9.41 -7.13
C ALA A 435 23.02 10.00 -8.54
N ILE A 436 23.89 10.93 -8.90
CA ILE A 436 23.93 11.60 -10.20
C ILE A 436 24.88 10.95 -11.23
N THR A 437 25.67 9.96 -10.82
CA THR A 437 26.49 9.12 -11.71
C THR A 437 26.38 7.66 -11.34
N LEU A 438 26.64 6.77 -12.30
CA LEU A 438 26.56 5.34 -12.09
C LEU A 438 27.64 4.84 -11.10
N GLU A 439 28.85 5.38 -11.18
CA GLU A 439 29.95 5.09 -10.26
C GLU A 439 29.55 5.45 -8.82
N SER A 440 29.00 6.63 -8.65
CA SER A 440 28.54 7.14 -7.36
C SER A 440 27.38 6.29 -6.80
N ALA A 441 26.40 5.92 -7.63
CA ALA A 441 25.30 5.03 -7.24
C ALA A 441 25.82 3.67 -6.76
N THR A 442 26.77 3.09 -7.48
CA THR A 442 27.41 1.82 -7.11
C THR A 442 28.19 1.95 -5.81
N LYS A 443 28.92 3.07 -5.59
CA LYS A 443 29.65 3.34 -4.36
C LYS A 443 28.74 3.34 -3.13
N VAL A 444 27.54 3.91 -3.22
CA VAL A 444 26.58 3.90 -2.12
C VAL A 444 26.15 2.47 -1.78
N LEU A 445 25.81 1.65 -2.79
CA LEU A 445 25.42 0.25 -2.58
C LEU A 445 26.56 -0.58 -1.98
N VAL A 446 27.77 -0.43 -2.49
CA VAL A 446 28.98 -1.10 -1.96
C VAL A 446 29.23 -0.70 -0.51
N THR A 447 29.04 0.58 -0.17
CA THR A 447 29.22 1.07 1.21
C THR A 447 28.18 0.45 2.14
N ALA A 448 26.91 0.43 1.76
CA ALA A 448 25.84 -0.22 2.54
C ALA A 448 26.12 -1.71 2.75
N HIS A 449 26.53 -2.42 1.69
CA HIS A 449 26.91 -3.83 1.77
C HIS A 449 28.11 -4.04 2.69
N ARG A 450 29.20 -3.27 2.51
CA ARG A 450 30.42 -3.40 3.30
C ARG A 450 30.19 -3.15 4.79
N THR A 451 29.44 -2.11 5.14
CA THR A 451 29.16 -1.73 6.54
C THR A 451 28.07 -2.59 7.18
N GLY A 452 27.15 -3.16 6.37
CA GLY A 452 25.94 -3.82 6.86
C GLY A 452 24.92 -2.84 7.43
N THR A 453 25.11 -1.52 7.20
CA THR A 453 24.20 -0.48 7.65
C THR A 453 23.02 -0.35 6.67
N LYS A 454 21.80 -0.23 7.19
CA LYS A 454 20.60 -0.22 6.39
C LYS A 454 20.49 1.03 5.53
N LEU A 455 20.24 0.81 4.25
CA LEU A 455 19.99 1.84 3.25
C LEU A 455 18.56 1.69 2.72
N TYR A 456 17.81 2.77 2.69
CA TYR A 456 16.49 2.87 2.07
C TYR A 456 16.52 4.02 1.07
N VAL A 457 15.95 3.84 -0.12
CA VAL A 457 15.85 4.89 -1.14
C VAL A 457 14.40 5.27 -1.36
N GLY A 458 14.09 6.54 -1.27
CA GLY A 458 12.75 7.12 -1.22
C GLY A 458 12.00 7.12 -2.55
N HIS A 459 11.82 5.95 -3.18
CA HIS A 459 10.94 5.79 -4.34
C HIS A 459 9.46 5.76 -3.90
N ASN A 460 8.99 6.89 -3.35
CA ASN A 460 7.67 7.04 -2.75
C ASN A 460 6.51 6.74 -3.72
N MET A 461 6.71 6.86 -5.03
CA MET A 461 5.66 6.57 -6.01
C MET A 461 5.17 5.12 -5.98
N ARG A 462 5.97 4.15 -5.51
CA ARG A 462 5.48 2.79 -5.27
C ARG A 462 4.39 2.72 -4.20
N HIS A 463 4.26 3.76 -3.38
CA HIS A 463 3.23 3.90 -2.35
C HIS A 463 2.03 4.75 -2.80
N MET A 464 2.07 5.37 -3.99
CA MET A 464 0.91 6.08 -4.54
C MET A 464 -0.22 5.10 -4.86
N ASN A 465 -1.45 5.50 -4.55
CA ASN A 465 -2.63 4.64 -4.72
C ASN A 465 -2.85 4.24 -6.19
N VAL A 466 -2.61 5.14 -7.14
CA VAL A 466 -2.69 4.82 -8.58
C VAL A 466 -1.71 3.71 -8.96
N VAL A 467 -0.46 3.81 -8.50
CA VAL A 467 0.61 2.85 -8.83
C VAL A 467 0.31 1.49 -8.18
N ARG A 468 -0.11 1.47 -6.91
CA ARG A 468 -0.51 0.25 -6.22
C ARG A 468 -1.70 -0.43 -6.87
N SER A 469 -2.75 0.33 -7.20
CA SER A 469 -3.94 -0.21 -7.87
C SER A 469 -3.62 -0.79 -9.25
N MET A 470 -2.80 -0.10 -10.05
CA MET A 470 -2.34 -0.64 -11.34
C MET A 470 -1.49 -1.91 -11.16
N ARG A 471 -0.58 -1.93 -10.18
CA ARG A 471 0.25 -3.10 -9.85
C ARG A 471 -0.61 -4.29 -9.43
N ASP A 472 -1.65 -4.07 -8.63
CA ASP A 472 -2.56 -5.12 -8.20
C ASP A 472 -3.36 -5.71 -9.37
N LEU A 473 -3.85 -4.87 -10.30
CA LEU A 473 -4.49 -5.34 -11.54
C LEU A 473 -3.54 -6.21 -12.39
N ILE A 474 -2.27 -5.81 -12.50
CA ILE A 474 -1.25 -6.59 -13.22
C ILE A 474 -1.02 -7.93 -12.51
N ARG A 475 -0.77 -7.91 -11.19
CA ARG A 475 -0.43 -9.09 -10.38
C ARG A 475 -1.56 -10.10 -10.32
N THR A 476 -2.80 -9.64 -10.35
CA THR A 476 -4.00 -10.50 -10.38
C THR A 476 -4.34 -11.02 -11.77
N GLY A 477 -3.47 -10.77 -12.77
CA GLY A 477 -3.59 -11.32 -14.11
C GLY A 477 -4.67 -10.67 -14.99
N ARG A 478 -5.21 -9.48 -14.59
CA ARG A 478 -6.32 -8.84 -15.30
C ARG A 478 -6.02 -8.47 -16.75
N ILE A 479 -4.74 -8.40 -17.12
CA ILE A 479 -4.25 -8.11 -18.47
C ILE A 479 -3.34 -9.21 -19.02
N GLY A 480 -3.20 -10.33 -18.31
CA GLY A 480 -2.24 -11.38 -18.65
C GLY A 480 -0.78 -10.94 -18.43
N GLU A 481 0.16 -11.50 -19.20
CA GLU A 481 1.58 -11.20 -19.13
C GLU A 481 1.88 -9.81 -19.73
N VAL A 482 2.58 -8.94 -19.00
CA VAL A 482 2.96 -7.60 -19.49
C VAL A 482 3.90 -7.69 -20.70
N LYS A 483 3.61 -6.98 -21.76
CA LYS A 483 4.40 -6.92 -23.01
C LYS A 483 4.90 -5.53 -23.36
N ALA A 484 4.13 -4.48 -23.03
CA ALA A 484 4.56 -3.11 -23.26
C ALA A 484 4.08 -2.16 -22.15
N ILE A 485 4.87 -1.11 -21.90
CA ILE A 485 4.54 -0.03 -20.94
C ILE A 485 4.87 1.31 -21.57
N TRP A 486 3.90 2.21 -21.56
CA TRP A 486 4.10 3.59 -21.99
C TRP A 486 3.85 4.53 -20.80
N CYS A 487 4.74 5.49 -20.61
CA CYS A 487 4.57 6.54 -19.60
C CYS A 487 4.73 7.91 -20.24
N ARG A 488 3.77 8.79 -19.96
CA ARG A 488 3.84 10.22 -20.30
C ARG A 488 3.79 11.03 -19.02
N HIS A 489 4.72 11.95 -18.89
CA HIS A 489 4.80 12.84 -17.73
C HIS A 489 4.68 14.31 -18.18
N PHE A 490 3.60 14.93 -17.80
CA PHE A 490 3.30 16.34 -18.04
C PHE A 490 3.74 17.14 -16.80
N VAL A 491 4.69 18.10 -16.98
CA VAL A 491 5.27 18.85 -15.86
C VAL A 491 4.89 20.32 -15.99
N GLY A 492 3.70 20.68 -15.52
CA GLY A 492 3.09 21.98 -15.75
C GLY A 492 3.82 23.17 -15.12
N ALA A 493 4.46 22.97 -13.95
CA ALA A 493 5.23 24.02 -13.29
C ALA A 493 6.75 23.85 -13.48
N GLY A 494 7.17 23.22 -14.59
CA GLY A 494 8.57 22.87 -14.82
C GLY A 494 9.52 24.05 -14.79
N GLY A 495 9.16 25.17 -15.41
CA GLY A 495 9.97 26.37 -15.44
C GLY A 495 10.26 26.96 -14.06
N ASP A 496 9.25 26.99 -13.22
CA ASP A 496 9.37 27.51 -11.84
C ASP A 496 10.13 26.57 -10.92
N PHE A 497 10.03 25.24 -11.15
CA PHE A 497 10.57 24.24 -10.25
C PHE A 497 11.99 23.79 -10.61
N TYR A 498 12.28 23.62 -11.92
CA TYR A 498 13.52 22.98 -12.39
C TYR A 498 14.50 23.91 -13.10
N PHE A 499 14.10 25.14 -13.42
CA PHE A 499 14.94 26.02 -14.22
C PHE A 499 15.32 27.33 -13.52
N LYS A 500 15.08 27.43 -12.21
CA LYS A 500 15.43 28.61 -11.39
C LYS A 500 16.54 28.36 -10.39
N ASP A 501 16.82 27.13 -10.05
CA ASP A 501 17.85 26.74 -9.07
C ASP A 501 18.83 25.71 -9.64
N TRP A 502 19.50 24.97 -8.75
CA TRP A 502 20.53 23.97 -9.09
C TRP A 502 20.07 22.88 -10.05
N HIS A 503 18.79 22.55 -10.12
CA HIS A 503 18.24 21.56 -11.06
C HIS A 503 18.49 21.93 -12.53
N ALA A 504 18.71 23.23 -12.83
CA ALA A 504 18.94 23.73 -14.18
C ALA A 504 20.29 23.33 -14.76
N THR A 505 21.21 22.77 -13.95
CA THR A 505 22.60 22.50 -14.33
C THR A 505 22.95 21.02 -14.28
N ARG A 506 23.73 20.57 -15.27
CA ARG A 506 24.24 19.19 -15.35
C ARG A 506 25.19 18.85 -14.22
N GLU A 507 25.89 19.85 -13.70
CA GLU A 507 26.85 19.69 -12.60
C GLU A 507 26.17 19.15 -11.35
N HIS A 508 24.96 19.62 -11.06
CA HIS A 508 24.24 19.27 -9.84
C HIS A 508 23.17 18.16 -10.02
N GLY A 509 22.68 17.94 -11.25
CA GLY A 509 21.56 17.02 -11.47
C GLY A 509 21.71 16.06 -12.64
N THR A 510 22.85 16.09 -13.38
CA THR A 510 23.05 15.32 -14.61
C THR A 510 22.05 15.68 -15.72
N GLY A 511 20.77 15.59 -15.44
CA GLY A 511 19.66 15.92 -16.37
C GLY A 511 18.32 15.48 -15.79
N LEU A 512 17.24 16.01 -16.38
CA LEU A 512 15.89 15.75 -15.90
C LEU A 512 15.39 14.32 -16.20
N LEU A 513 16.02 13.60 -17.16
CA LEU A 513 15.81 12.17 -17.33
C LEU A 513 16.29 11.36 -16.13
N LEU A 514 17.34 11.77 -15.45
CA LEU A 514 17.76 11.14 -14.20
C LEU A 514 16.90 11.64 -13.03
N GLN A 515 16.86 12.95 -12.84
CA GLN A 515 16.28 13.56 -11.66
C GLN A 515 14.76 13.30 -11.55
N LYS A 516 14.05 13.35 -12.65
CA LYS A 516 12.58 13.20 -12.68
C LYS A 516 12.15 11.82 -13.14
N ALA A 517 12.74 11.29 -14.21
CA ALA A 517 12.31 10.02 -14.76
C ALA A 517 12.71 8.81 -13.91
N ALA A 518 13.70 8.92 -13.01
CA ALA A 518 14.07 7.82 -12.12
C ALA A 518 12.86 7.27 -11.33
N HIS A 519 11.92 8.12 -10.92
CA HIS A 519 10.66 7.70 -10.33
C HIS A 519 9.80 6.85 -11.27
N ASP A 520 9.59 7.37 -12.48
CA ASP A 520 8.70 6.74 -13.44
C ASP A 520 9.31 5.45 -14.01
N ILE A 521 10.62 5.43 -14.24
CA ILE A 521 11.36 4.23 -14.66
C ILE A 521 11.28 3.15 -13.58
N ASP A 522 11.42 3.51 -12.30
CA ASP A 522 11.27 2.57 -11.19
C ASP A 522 9.86 1.95 -11.15
N VAL A 523 8.82 2.76 -11.33
CA VAL A 523 7.43 2.28 -11.41
C VAL A 523 7.25 1.34 -12.62
N MET A 524 7.80 1.70 -13.79
CA MET A 524 7.72 0.86 -14.99
C MET A 524 8.46 -0.48 -14.79
N HIS A 525 9.63 -0.48 -14.15
CA HIS A 525 10.34 -1.69 -13.75
C HIS A 525 9.51 -2.55 -12.79
N TRP A 526 8.83 -1.91 -11.84
CA TRP A 526 7.98 -2.59 -10.87
C TRP A 526 6.74 -3.22 -11.54
N PHE A 527 6.12 -2.54 -12.50
CA PHE A 527 5.01 -3.10 -13.29
C PHE A 527 5.45 -4.28 -14.15
N ALA A 528 6.61 -4.19 -14.76
CA ALA A 528 7.17 -5.27 -15.59
C ALA A 528 7.73 -6.44 -14.78
N GLY A 529 8.07 -6.21 -13.49
CA GLY A 529 8.84 -7.18 -12.70
C GLY A 529 10.23 -7.45 -13.27
N SER A 530 10.83 -6.47 -13.98
CA SER A 530 12.07 -6.60 -14.74
C SER A 530 12.74 -5.25 -14.91
N HIS A 531 14.07 -5.23 -15.18
CA HIS A 531 14.84 -4.01 -15.37
C HIS A 531 15.25 -3.78 -16.80
N THR A 532 15.51 -2.50 -17.15
CA THR A 532 15.96 -2.08 -18.49
C THR A 532 17.37 -2.58 -18.77
N THR A 533 17.57 -3.13 -19.98
CA THR A 533 18.87 -3.57 -20.50
C THR A 533 19.42 -2.68 -21.62
N ASP A 534 18.53 -2.04 -22.39
CA ASP A 534 18.91 -1.19 -23.51
C ASP A 534 18.01 0.04 -23.58
N VAL A 535 18.59 1.17 -23.95
CA VAL A 535 17.90 2.46 -24.06
C VAL A 535 18.28 3.20 -25.34
N VAL A 536 17.33 4.00 -25.84
CA VAL A 536 17.55 5.05 -26.83
C VAL A 536 16.85 6.31 -26.34
N GLY A 537 17.60 7.38 -26.14
CA GLY A 537 17.10 8.68 -25.72
C GLY A 537 17.07 9.71 -26.84
N MET A 538 16.07 10.58 -26.86
CA MET A 538 15.92 11.71 -27.76
C MET A 538 15.32 12.90 -27.04
N GLY A 539 15.76 14.12 -27.34
CA GLY A 539 15.23 15.34 -26.70
C GLY A 539 16.21 16.51 -26.82
N GLY A 540 15.99 17.54 -26.01
CA GLY A 540 16.83 18.72 -26.01
C GLY A 540 16.30 19.84 -25.11
N LEU A 541 17.06 20.91 -25.00
CA LEU A 541 16.61 22.19 -24.46
C LEU A 541 15.96 22.97 -25.60
N THR A 542 14.63 23.02 -25.64
CA THR A 542 13.84 23.40 -26.81
C THR A 542 13.07 24.69 -26.60
N LEU A 543 12.89 25.14 -25.35
CA LEU A 543 12.07 26.30 -25.03
C LEU A 543 12.75 27.24 -24.03
N TYR A 544 13.23 26.76 -22.88
CA TYR A 544 13.71 27.64 -21.80
C TYR A 544 15.05 28.31 -22.11
N ASP A 545 15.79 27.88 -23.15
CA ASP A 545 16.95 28.59 -23.70
C ASP A 545 16.60 29.95 -24.34
N GLN A 546 15.35 30.11 -24.80
CA GLN A 546 14.86 31.33 -25.44
C GLN A 546 14.58 32.48 -24.46
N ILE A 547 14.50 32.18 -23.17
CA ILE A 547 14.21 33.17 -22.11
C ILE A 547 15.53 33.78 -21.63
N THR A 548 15.60 35.10 -21.74
CA THR A 548 16.82 35.85 -21.40
C THR A 548 16.80 36.50 -20.02
N ASP A 549 15.65 36.52 -19.35
CA ASP A 549 15.51 37.00 -17.97
C ASP A 549 16.08 35.97 -17.01
N ARG A 550 17.23 36.27 -16.42
CA ARG A 550 18.03 35.37 -15.57
C ARG A 550 18.28 35.99 -14.21
N CYS A 551 18.20 35.16 -13.16
CA CYS A 551 18.47 35.55 -11.77
C CYS A 551 19.14 34.41 -11.00
N ASP A 552 20.07 34.76 -10.12
CA ASP A 552 20.63 33.83 -9.14
C ASP A 552 19.75 33.78 -7.92
N HIS A 553 19.19 32.62 -7.61
CA HIS A 553 18.32 32.35 -6.47
C HIS A 553 19.02 31.61 -5.31
N SER A 554 20.35 31.53 -5.30
CA SER A 554 21.13 30.75 -4.31
C SER A 554 20.87 31.19 -2.85
N ASP A 555 20.55 32.48 -2.65
CA ASP A 555 20.25 33.05 -1.32
C ASP A 555 18.77 33.07 -0.98
N GLU A 556 17.91 32.47 -1.81
CA GLU A 556 16.45 32.45 -1.64
C GLU A 556 15.95 31.04 -1.29
N LEU A 557 14.76 30.95 -0.74
CA LEU A 557 14.01 29.70 -0.63
C LEU A 557 13.05 29.60 -1.80
N MET A 558 12.77 28.38 -2.28
CA MET A 558 11.84 28.15 -3.39
C MET A 558 10.49 28.87 -3.21
N GLY A 559 10.00 29.02 -1.98
CA GLY A 559 8.77 29.75 -1.68
C GLY A 559 8.85 31.26 -1.93
N ASP A 560 10.05 31.82 -2.06
CA ASP A 560 10.24 33.27 -2.29
C ASP A 560 10.06 33.62 -3.78
N TRP A 561 10.30 32.69 -4.71
CA TRP A 561 10.25 32.91 -6.15
C TRP A 561 9.30 31.97 -6.94
N TYR A 562 8.77 30.90 -6.33
CA TYR A 562 7.83 29.99 -6.99
C TYR A 562 6.48 30.67 -7.24
N SER A 563 5.98 30.61 -8.48
CA SER A 563 4.68 31.16 -8.87
C SER A 563 4.04 30.30 -9.97
N LEU A 564 2.72 30.13 -9.90
CA LEU A 564 1.93 29.50 -10.97
C LEU A 564 1.45 30.51 -12.04
N ASP A 565 1.75 31.82 -11.86
CA ASP A 565 1.29 32.87 -12.78
C ASP A 565 2.15 33.00 -14.05
N ASN A 566 3.27 32.27 -14.11
CA ASN A 566 4.22 32.31 -15.23
C ASN A 566 3.77 31.41 -16.40
N TRP A 567 2.60 31.70 -16.95
CA TRP A 567 2.03 31.02 -18.11
C TRP A 567 1.60 32.02 -19.19
N PRO A 568 1.84 31.78 -20.51
CA PRO A 568 2.51 30.60 -21.10
C PRO A 568 4.00 30.50 -20.77
N PRO A 569 4.68 29.35 -21.03
CA PRO A 569 6.05 29.08 -20.54
C PRO A 569 7.08 30.17 -20.90
N LEU A 570 6.94 30.84 -22.05
CA LEU A 570 7.83 31.95 -22.45
C LEU A 570 7.64 33.24 -21.63
N SER A 571 6.62 33.30 -20.75
CA SER A 571 6.46 34.41 -19.80
C SER A 571 7.30 34.25 -18.52
N GLN A 572 8.01 33.14 -18.37
CA GLN A 572 8.90 32.88 -17.23
C GLN A 572 9.97 33.95 -17.08
N LYS A 573 10.30 34.27 -15.83
CA LYS A 573 11.31 35.25 -15.46
C LYS A 573 12.21 34.68 -14.37
N GLY A 574 13.38 35.25 -14.23
CA GLY A 574 14.34 34.87 -13.19
C GLY A 574 14.80 33.44 -13.30
N LEU A 575 15.01 32.91 -14.52
CA LEU A 575 15.58 31.58 -14.68
C LEU A 575 17.04 31.58 -14.25
N ASN A 576 17.57 30.40 -13.88
CA ASN A 576 18.97 30.23 -13.50
C ASN A 576 19.91 30.83 -14.58
N PRO A 577 20.99 31.51 -14.21
CA PRO A 577 21.96 32.04 -15.17
C PRO A 577 22.48 31.02 -16.14
N VAL A 578 22.66 29.77 -15.71
CA VAL A 578 23.08 28.65 -16.56
C VAL A 578 21.92 27.65 -16.65
N ILE A 579 21.51 27.33 -17.86
CA ILE A 579 20.58 26.23 -18.15
C ILE A 579 21.25 25.36 -19.21
N ASP A 580 21.58 24.12 -18.84
CA ASP A 580 22.21 23.16 -19.75
C ASP A 580 21.59 21.77 -19.71
N VAL A 581 20.46 21.61 -18.98
CA VAL A 581 19.64 20.40 -18.95
C VAL A 581 18.52 20.49 -19.99
N GLU A 582 18.01 19.35 -20.38
CA GLU A 582 16.96 19.19 -21.39
C GLU A 582 15.55 19.43 -20.80
N ASP A 583 14.69 20.25 -21.45
CA ASP A 583 13.30 20.53 -21.06
C ASP A 583 12.26 19.59 -21.71
N LEU A 584 12.69 18.83 -22.73
CA LEU A 584 11.90 17.82 -23.43
C LEU A 584 12.73 16.56 -23.64
N SER A 585 12.21 15.39 -23.25
CA SER A 585 12.91 14.12 -23.42
C SER A 585 11.96 12.97 -23.70
N MET A 586 12.42 12.03 -24.54
CA MET A 586 11.73 10.77 -24.86
C MET A 586 12.75 9.63 -24.81
N VAL A 587 12.33 8.48 -24.29
CA VAL A 587 13.18 7.29 -24.16
C VAL A 587 12.43 6.05 -24.63
N LEU A 588 13.08 5.21 -25.40
CA LEU A 588 12.68 3.83 -25.66
C LEU A 588 13.56 2.89 -24.84
N MET A 589 12.96 1.85 -24.25
CA MET A 589 13.63 0.89 -23.40
C MET A 589 13.26 -0.53 -23.78
N ARG A 590 14.20 -1.45 -23.66
CA ARG A 590 13.98 -2.89 -23.66
C ARG A 590 14.39 -3.43 -22.30
N MET A 591 13.53 -4.25 -21.70
CA MET A 591 13.77 -4.89 -20.41
C MET A 591 14.26 -6.32 -20.59
N GLU A 592 14.93 -6.86 -19.56
CA GLU A 592 15.46 -8.22 -19.55
C GLU A 592 14.39 -9.29 -19.87
N SER A 593 13.16 -9.10 -19.35
CA SER A 593 12.01 -9.97 -19.62
C SER A 593 11.47 -9.91 -21.06
N GLY A 594 12.02 -9.02 -21.90
CA GLY A 594 11.54 -8.77 -23.25
C GLY A 594 10.38 -7.76 -23.33
N VAL A 595 10.00 -7.13 -22.23
CA VAL A 595 9.03 -6.01 -22.22
C VAL A 595 9.65 -4.79 -22.90
N TYR A 596 8.89 -4.14 -23.78
CA TYR A 596 9.27 -2.88 -24.39
C TYR A 596 8.57 -1.71 -23.68
N ALA A 597 9.31 -0.64 -23.43
CA ALA A 597 8.77 0.50 -22.75
C ALA A 597 9.13 1.84 -23.43
N SER A 598 8.29 2.85 -23.25
CA SER A 598 8.60 4.21 -23.64
C SER A 598 8.27 5.18 -22.51
N TYR A 599 9.13 6.16 -22.34
CA TYR A 599 8.94 7.26 -21.40
C TYR A 599 9.04 8.60 -22.12
N GLN A 600 8.17 9.54 -21.80
CA GLN A 600 8.15 10.87 -22.37
C GLN A 600 7.91 11.89 -21.27
N GLN A 601 8.70 12.96 -21.23
CA GLN A 601 8.50 14.07 -20.29
C GLN A 601 8.61 15.41 -21.00
N CYS A 602 7.77 16.35 -20.57
CA CYS A 602 7.78 17.72 -21.07
C CYS A 602 7.61 18.68 -19.90
N HIS A 603 8.53 19.66 -19.72
CA HIS A 603 8.57 20.56 -18.57
C HIS A 603 7.87 21.92 -18.83
N TYR A 604 7.03 22.00 -19.86
CA TYR A 604 6.30 23.22 -20.23
C TYR A 604 4.85 22.92 -20.69
N THR A 605 4.19 21.98 -19.99
CA THR A 605 2.77 21.66 -20.22
C THR A 605 1.85 22.52 -19.33
N PRO A 606 0.56 22.71 -19.69
CA PRO A 606 -0.36 23.49 -18.88
C PRO A 606 -0.85 22.77 -17.61
N ASP A 607 -0.68 21.46 -17.55
CA ASP A 607 -1.14 20.58 -16.48
C ASP A 607 0.01 19.72 -15.94
N TYR A 608 -0.21 19.12 -14.77
CA TYR A 608 0.77 18.26 -14.10
C TYR A 608 0.15 16.93 -13.71
N TRP A 609 0.55 15.84 -14.38
CA TRP A 609 0.17 14.47 -14.04
C TRP A 609 0.97 13.44 -14.83
N ARG A 610 0.88 12.18 -14.40
CA ARG A 610 1.48 11.03 -15.07
C ARG A 610 0.44 10.12 -15.66
N ASN A 611 0.68 9.66 -16.89
CA ASN A 611 -0.16 8.68 -17.54
C ASN A 611 0.66 7.42 -17.84
N TYR A 612 0.26 6.31 -17.23
CA TYR A 612 0.81 5.00 -17.52
C TYR A 612 -0.19 4.19 -18.34
N THR A 613 0.26 3.60 -19.44
CA THR A 613 -0.46 2.59 -20.20
C THR A 613 0.32 1.30 -20.12
N VAL A 614 -0.27 0.24 -19.54
CA VAL A 614 0.33 -1.10 -19.45
C VAL A 614 -0.46 -2.06 -20.33
N ILE A 615 0.23 -2.75 -21.24
CA ILE A 615 -0.35 -3.66 -22.23
C ILE A 615 0.17 -5.06 -21.95
N GLY A 616 -0.76 -5.96 -21.73
CA GLY A 616 -0.49 -7.39 -21.54
C GLY A 616 -1.05 -8.25 -22.67
N THR A 617 -0.92 -9.56 -22.52
CA THR A 617 -1.38 -10.54 -23.52
C THR A 617 -2.90 -10.65 -23.59
N GLU A 618 -3.62 -10.23 -22.53
CA GLU A 618 -5.07 -10.40 -22.39
C GLU A 618 -5.81 -9.07 -22.20
N GLY A 619 -5.10 -7.93 -22.17
CA GLY A 619 -5.73 -6.63 -22.00
C GLY A 619 -4.74 -5.50 -21.82
N ARG A 620 -5.27 -4.32 -21.53
CA ARG A 620 -4.48 -3.15 -21.15
C ARG A 620 -5.16 -2.38 -20.02
N ILE A 621 -4.36 -1.70 -19.22
CA ILE A 621 -4.81 -0.73 -18.22
C ILE A 621 -4.18 0.62 -18.49
N GLU A 622 -4.89 1.69 -18.18
CA GLU A 622 -4.41 3.06 -18.33
C GLU A 622 -5.02 3.95 -17.26
N ASN A 623 -4.22 4.81 -16.63
CA ASN A 623 -4.74 5.82 -15.72
C ASN A 623 -5.02 7.14 -16.43
N PHE A 624 -6.02 7.86 -15.95
CA PHE A 624 -6.40 9.21 -16.33
C PHE A 624 -6.46 10.07 -15.07
N GLY A 625 -5.43 10.87 -14.87
CA GLY A 625 -5.06 11.47 -13.58
C GLY A 625 -4.22 10.51 -12.74
N ASP A 626 -3.41 11.05 -11.81
CA ASP A 626 -2.53 10.28 -10.91
C ASP A 626 -2.81 10.53 -9.42
N GLY A 627 -3.88 11.25 -9.11
CA GLY A 627 -4.35 11.52 -7.75
C GLY A 627 -5.87 11.45 -7.63
N GLU A 628 -6.41 11.94 -6.52
CA GLU A 628 -7.84 11.92 -6.20
C GLU A 628 -8.68 12.54 -7.34
N GLY A 629 -9.72 11.82 -7.74
CA GLY A 629 -10.60 12.19 -8.86
C GLY A 629 -10.15 11.64 -10.22
N GLY A 630 -8.95 11.06 -10.31
CA GLY A 630 -8.53 10.29 -11.46
C GLY A 630 -9.14 8.88 -11.48
N VAL A 631 -8.95 8.17 -12.59
CA VAL A 631 -9.45 6.81 -12.78
C VAL A 631 -8.42 5.92 -13.47
N ILE A 632 -8.46 4.62 -13.18
CA ILE A 632 -7.78 3.58 -13.95
C ILE A 632 -8.84 2.87 -14.78
N ARG A 633 -8.60 2.71 -16.07
CA ARG A 633 -9.48 1.98 -16.97
C ARG A 633 -8.82 0.69 -17.43
N LEU A 634 -9.59 -0.37 -17.48
CA LEU A 634 -9.20 -1.69 -17.95
C LEU A 634 -9.97 -2.03 -19.23
N TRP A 635 -9.26 -2.53 -20.23
CA TRP A 635 -9.82 -3.14 -21.45
C TRP A 635 -9.28 -4.55 -21.56
N ASN A 636 -10.12 -5.54 -21.42
CA ASN A 636 -9.81 -6.96 -21.56
C ASN A 636 -10.82 -7.73 -22.41
N THR A 637 -11.76 -7.03 -23.04
CA THR A 637 -12.69 -7.57 -24.01
C THR A 637 -12.37 -7.02 -25.41
N ARG A 638 -12.29 -7.91 -26.40
CA ARG A 638 -12.06 -7.50 -27.79
C ARG A 638 -13.31 -6.86 -28.37
N THR A 639 -13.30 -5.56 -28.55
CA THR A 639 -14.41 -4.77 -29.07
C THR A 639 -13.89 -3.61 -29.94
N HIS A 640 -14.82 -2.80 -30.50
CA HIS A 640 -14.49 -1.49 -31.06
C HIS A 640 -14.02 -0.54 -29.94
N TYR A 641 -13.46 0.61 -30.35
CA TYR A 641 -13.00 1.62 -29.39
C TYR A 641 -14.11 1.97 -28.37
N ASN A 642 -13.77 1.78 -27.11
CA ASN A 642 -14.56 2.15 -25.95
C ASN A 642 -13.73 3.08 -25.05
N ALA A 643 -14.16 4.33 -24.92
CA ALA A 643 -13.43 5.32 -24.15
C ALA A 643 -13.41 5.00 -22.64
N GLU A 644 -14.47 4.39 -22.14
CA GLU A 644 -14.62 4.14 -20.68
C GLU A 644 -13.95 2.84 -20.21
N GLY A 645 -13.49 1.99 -21.15
CA GLY A 645 -12.99 0.67 -20.83
C GLY A 645 -14.12 -0.34 -20.53
N ASP A 646 -13.73 -1.57 -20.25
CA ASP A 646 -14.65 -2.61 -19.79
C ASP A 646 -14.94 -2.43 -18.30
N GLU A 647 -13.93 -1.93 -17.56
CA GLU A 647 -14.04 -1.59 -16.14
C GLU A 647 -13.28 -0.29 -15.83
N THR A 648 -13.78 0.44 -14.84
CA THR A 648 -13.17 1.69 -14.36
C THR A 648 -13.01 1.65 -12.85
N PHE A 649 -11.81 1.96 -12.38
CA PHE A 649 -11.44 1.98 -10.97
C PHE A 649 -11.10 3.41 -10.57
N PRO A 650 -11.80 4.03 -9.60
CA PRO A 650 -11.47 5.35 -9.13
C PRO A 650 -10.14 5.36 -8.37
N ILE A 651 -9.33 6.39 -8.58
CA ILE A 651 -8.14 6.66 -7.77
C ILE A 651 -8.61 7.36 -6.50
N ILE A 652 -8.36 6.75 -5.35
CA ILE A 652 -8.81 7.23 -4.05
C ILE A 652 -7.58 7.67 -3.25
N GLY A 653 -7.64 8.85 -2.62
CA GLY A 653 -6.53 9.43 -1.86
C GLY A 653 -5.54 10.21 -2.74
N ASP A 654 -4.46 10.67 -2.15
CA ASP A 654 -3.42 11.47 -2.81
C ASP A 654 -3.94 12.81 -3.39
N ALA A 655 -4.84 13.49 -2.64
CA ALA A 655 -5.40 14.78 -3.05
C ALA A 655 -4.33 15.86 -3.37
N ASN A 656 -3.10 15.70 -2.89
CA ASN A 656 -1.99 16.62 -3.01
C ASN A 656 -0.71 15.95 -3.56
N GLY A 657 -0.81 15.15 -4.59
CA GLY A 657 0.33 14.54 -5.26
C GLY A 657 0.99 13.40 -4.45
N HIS A 658 2.00 13.69 -3.63
CA HIS A 658 2.73 12.65 -2.86
C HIS A 658 2.22 12.45 -1.43
N GLY A 659 1.12 13.08 -0.99
CA GLY A 659 0.70 13.19 0.40
C GLY A 659 0.75 11.89 1.22
N ASP A 660 -0.07 10.91 0.86
CA ASP A 660 -0.13 9.63 1.58
C ASP A 660 1.13 8.77 1.35
N ALA A 661 1.74 8.85 0.18
CA ALA A 661 2.93 8.08 -0.17
C ALA A 661 4.15 8.47 0.68
N ASP A 662 4.29 9.74 1.04
CA ASP A 662 5.38 10.22 1.89
C ASP A 662 5.27 9.69 3.33
N VAL A 663 4.05 9.59 3.87
CA VAL A 663 3.81 8.96 5.19
C VAL A 663 4.17 7.47 5.15
N LEU A 664 3.70 6.78 4.12
CA LEU A 664 3.90 5.33 3.99
C LEU A 664 5.38 4.96 3.83
N THR A 665 6.11 5.70 3.01
CA THR A 665 7.54 5.43 2.77
C THR A 665 8.41 5.67 4.02
N VAL A 666 8.10 6.72 4.82
CA VAL A 666 8.77 6.97 6.10
C VAL A 666 8.44 5.89 7.13
N THR A 667 7.17 5.49 7.23
CA THR A 667 6.74 4.42 8.12
C THR A 667 7.43 3.09 7.75
N GLU A 668 7.52 2.77 6.46
CA GLU A 668 8.21 1.58 5.96
C GLU A 668 9.70 1.61 6.33
N PHE A 669 10.39 2.74 6.12
CA PHE A 669 11.79 2.89 6.50
C PHE A 669 12.02 2.66 8.00
N LEU A 670 11.23 3.30 8.86
CA LEU A 670 11.40 3.17 10.31
C LEU A 670 11.12 1.74 10.79
N ASN A 671 10.13 1.07 10.21
CA ASN A 671 9.86 -0.34 10.46
C ASN A 671 10.98 -1.25 9.96
N PHE A 672 11.54 -0.96 8.78
CA PHE A 672 12.72 -1.66 8.27
C PHE A 672 13.91 -1.52 9.23
N VAL A 673 14.17 -0.31 9.73
CA VAL A 673 15.27 -0.08 10.68
C VAL A 673 15.06 -0.84 11.99
N ARG A 674 13.87 -0.77 12.59
CA ARG A 674 13.60 -1.40 13.89
C ARG A 674 13.47 -2.91 13.82
N ASN A 675 12.73 -3.39 12.84
CA ASN A 675 12.23 -4.77 12.83
C ASN A 675 12.81 -5.61 11.69
N GLY A 676 13.59 -5.00 10.77
CA GLY A 676 14.09 -5.70 9.58
C GLY A 676 12.98 -6.13 8.62
N THR A 677 11.83 -5.43 8.61
CA THR A 677 10.72 -5.75 7.70
C THR A 677 11.15 -5.58 6.25
N ARG A 678 10.58 -6.39 5.35
CA ARG A 678 10.77 -6.20 3.91
C ARG A 678 10.17 -4.88 3.47
N THR A 679 10.80 -4.25 2.47
CA THR A 679 10.37 -2.98 1.89
C THR A 679 9.83 -3.18 0.48
N ASP A 680 8.83 -2.40 0.08
CA ASP A 680 8.34 -2.34 -1.30
C ASP A 680 9.32 -1.60 -2.20
N THR A 681 10.09 -0.65 -1.64
CA THR A 681 11.18 0.02 -2.34
C THR A 681 12.51 -0.70 -2.08
N SER A 682 13.39 -0.70 -3.06
CA SER A 682 14.67 -1.37 -2.94
C SER A 682 15.79 -0.48 -3.46
N PRO A 683 16.93 -0.39 -2.74
CA PRO A 683 18.13 0.27 -3.28
C PRO A 683 18.60 -0.30 -4.61
N LEU A 684 18.37 -1.61 -4.82
CA LEU A 684 18.64 -2.27 -6.10
C LEU A 684 17.75 -1.73 -7.22
N GLY A 685 16.42 -1.60 -6.98
CA GLY A 685 15.50 -0.99 -7.93
C GLY A 685 15.86 0.46 -8.25
N ALA A 686 16.27 1.23 -7.22
CA ALA A 686 16.75 2.59 -7.38
C ALA A 686 18.02 2.68 -8.25
N TRP A 687 18.97 1.76 -8.07
CA TRP A 687 20.16 1.69 -8.90
C TRP A 687 19.83 1.43 -10.38
N TYR A 688 18.93 0.47 -10.68
CA TYR A 688 18.54 0.18 -12.05
C TYR A 688 17.80 1.35 -12.71
N ALA A 689 16.96 2.06 -11.95
CA ALA A 689 16.27 3.25 -12.45
C ALA A 689 17.26 4.39 -12.77
N VAL A 690 18.25 4.62 -11.90
CA VAL A 690 19.33 5.58 -12.11
C VAL A 690 20.19 5.18 -13.30
N ALA A 691 20.59 3.91 -13.41
CA ALA A 691 21.39 3.42 -14.53
C ALA A 691 20.69 3.63 -15.89
N ALA A 692 19.39 3.28 -15.96
CA ALA A 692 18.60 3.51 -17.17
C ALA A 692 18.46 5.01 -17.50
N GLY A 693 18.24 5.87 -16.48
CA GLY A 693 18.14 7.33 -16.66
C GLY A 693 19.45 7.96 -17.14
N ILE A 694 20.58 7.53 -16.60
CA ILE A 694 21.91 8.01 -17.02
C ILE A 694 22.20 7.58 -18.46
N GLU A 695 22.06 6.29 -18.77
CA GLU A 695 22.34 5.79 -20.12
C GLU A 695 21.36 6.38 -21.17
N ALA A 696 20.12 6.65 -20.78
CA ALA A 696 19.18 7.37 -21.65
C ALA A 696 19.61 8.83 -21.89
N THR A 697 20.12 9.52 -20.86
CA THR A 697 20.65 10.87 -20.97
C THR A 697 21.88 10.90 -21.88
N GLU A 698 22.79 9.95 -21.70
CA GLU A 698 23.99 9.82 -22.56
C GLU A 698 23.63 9.46 -24.01
N SER A 699 22.62 8.60 -24.23
CA SER A 699 22.08 8.32 -25.57
C SER A 699 21.56 9.58 -26.24
N LEU A 700 20.74 10.35 -25.54
CA LEU A 700 20.16 11.61 -26.01
C LEU A 700 21.26 12.60 -26.42
N ARG A 701 22.31 12.75 -25.62
CA ARG A 701 23.46 13.65 -25.86
C ARG A 701 24.44 13.13 -26.90
N SER A 702 24.35 11.86 -27.31
CA SER A 702 25.17 11.18 -28.30
C SER A 702 24.38 10.87 -29.59
N GLU A 703 23.59 11.82 -30.07
CA GLU A 703 22.80 11.71 -31.30
C GLU A 703 21.88 10.48 -31.30
N SER A 704 21.24 10.20 -30.16
CA SER A 704 20.32 9.06 -29.96
C SER A 704 20.99 7.69 -30.22
N THR A 705 22.28 7.58 -29.97
CA THR A 705 23.00 6.32 -30.12
C THR A 705 22.46 5.31 -29.06
N PRO A 706 22.07 4.09 -29.47
CA PRO A 706 21.64 3.06 -28.52
C PRO A 706 22.69 2.74 -27.48
N ARG A 707 22.29 2.59 -26.21
CA ARG A 707 23.18 2.29 -25.11
C ARG A 707 22.68 1.10 -24.30
N MET A 708 23.61 0.32 -23.77
CA MET A 708 23.33 -0.77 -22.88
C MET A 708 23.40 -0.29 -21.43
N VAL A 709 22.41 -0.68 -20.64
CA VAL A 709 22.42 -0.47 -19.18
C VAL A 709 23.32 -1.57 -18.56
N PRO A 710 24.37 -1.21 -17.81
CA PRO A 710 25.25 -2.21 -17.21
C PRO A 710 24.54 -3.02 -16.11
N SER A 711 25.07 -4.18 -15.80
CA SER A 711 24.61 -5.02 -14.68
C SER A 711 25.43 -4.76 -13.42
N LEU A 712 24.79 -4.94 -12.26
CA LEU A 712 25.47 -4.94 -10.96
C LEU A 712 26.17 -6.28 -10.69
N ASP A 713 27.14 -6.22 -9.78
CA ASP A 713 27.76 -7.41 -9.22
C ASP A 713 26.72 -8.32 -8.54
N ALA A 714 26.82 -9.64 -8.78
CA ALA A 714 25.87 -10.63 -8.29
C ALA A 714 25.78 -10.66 -6.76
N GLU A 715 26.86 -10.40 -6.04
CA GLU A 715 26.89 -10.37 -4.57
C GLU A 715 26.07 -9.20 -4.03
N LEU A 716 26.14 -8.02 -4.68
CA LEU A 716 25.29 -6.88 -4.32
C LEU A 716 23.82 -7.16 -4.61
N VAL A 717 23.52 -7.76 -5.76
CA VAL A 717 22.15 -8.14 -6.14
C VAL A 717 21.55 -9.10 -5.11
N GLU A 718 22.31 -10.12 -4.71
CA GLU A 718 21.85 -11.08 -3.71
C GLU A 718 21.64 -10.42 -2.33
N TYR A 719 22.57 -9.60 -1.88
CA TYR A 719 22.47 -8.90 -0.59
C TYR A 719 21.20 -8.03 -0.48
N PHE A 720 20.91 -7.22 -1.49
CA PHE A 720 19.74 -6.35 -1.46
C PHE A 720 18.42 -7.13 -1.66
N ASN A 721 18.42 -8.20 -2.44
CA ASN A 721 17.27 -9.10 -2.57
C ASN A 721 16.98 -9.87 -1.27
N ASN A 722 18.02 -10.15 -0.47
CA ASN A 722 17.91 -10.75 0.86
C ASN A 722 17.65 -9.72 1.98
N ASN A 723 17.06 -8.57 1.65
CA ASN A 723 16.68 -7.55 2.61
C ASN A 723 17.83 -7.00 3.43
N GLN A 724 19.02 -6.91 2.83
CA GLN A 724 20.27 -6.40 3.44
C GLN A 724 20.69 -7.19 4.69
N VAL A 725 20.46 -8.49 4.68
CA VAL A 725 20.96 -9.44 5.69
C VAL A 725 22.17 -10.16 5.11
N LYS A 726 23.31 -10.12 5.84
CA LYS A 726 24.54 -10.83 5.49
C LYS A 726 24.47 -12.30 5.85
#